data_e67a403915149ace69daf3435f770352
#
_entry.id   e67a403915149ace69daf3435f770352
#
_cell.length_a   1.000
_cell.length_b   1.000
_cell.length_c   1.000
_cell.angle_alpha   90.00
_cell.angle_beta   90.00
_cell.angle_gamma   90.00
#
_symmetry.space_group_name_H-M   'P 1'
#
loop_
_entity.id
_entity.type
_entity.pdbx_description
1 polymer ?
#
loop_
_entity_poly.entity_id
_entity_poly.type
_entity_poly.pdbx_seq_one_letter_code
_entity_poly.pdbx_strand_id
1 'polypeptide(L)'
;MPDSIQSSAPEPTADQPTTKLQEDLLQEVASLPTLPGVYRYFDQHDAVLYVGKAINLKKRVSSYFQKNHGATRIGHMVSKIARMETTVVRSEAEALLLENNLIKTLNPRYNILFRDDKSYPYLKMSGVGTSAGTAAGFPRVSYYRGAVEKKHHYFGPYPSAWAVKEAILLMQKVFRLRTCEDTVFNNRTRPCLLYEIKRCSAPCVGHISASDYAQDRADAERFLRGDAQQVMQGLESRMMAHAERLEFEQAAELRNQVAALSNVLHQQSVDNVSDRDVDILAVKVHGGRACVNLAMVRGGRHLGDRPYFPVHVEDAVALPADDDIPDADDAAPGAPTVESQILEAFVCQHYLSQPIPASLVVSDPIDKHLIKALSSQAGFKITAVHQPREQRRIWLEMAQSNAGLQLARLLAEEGSQQARSRALAEALDLPVDALETLRIECFDISHTAGEATQASCVVFHHHKMQSAEYRRYRIDDITPGDDYAAMRQVLLRRYGKLAEALQDAQASGQLAAGTGRLPDLVLVDGGKGQVAMAREVFEQLGLDLSLIIGVEKGEGRKVGLEELVFADGRDKVYLGKDSAALMLVAQIRDEAHRFAITGMRAQRAKVRLDGGKLEEIPGVGPRRRARLLQRFGGVRGVAQASAEDIATVDGVSKELADTIYRALH
;
A
#
# COMPACT_ATOMS: atom_id res chain seq x y z
N MET A 1 81.04 -16.46 -24.39
CA MET A 1 80.53 -15.15 -24.01
C MET A 1 79.03 -15.27 -23.98
N PRO A 2 78.38 -15.29 -22.82
CA PRO A 2 76.92 -15.24 -22.72
C PRO A 2 76.45 -13.87 -22.30
N ASP A 3 75.39 -13.43 -23.00
CA ASP A 3 74.71 -12.14 -22.80
C ASP A 3 73.95 -12.14 -21.44
N SER A 4 74.15 -11.07 -20.75
CA SER A 4 73.48 -10.74 -19.49
C SER A 4 72.07 -10.17 -19.77
N ILE A 5 71.05 -10.94 -19.41
CA ILE A 5 69.63 -10.49 -19.35
C ILE A 5 69.45 -9.74 -18.03
N GLN A 6 69.26 -8.43 -18.09
CA GLN A 6 68.79 -7.60 -16.99
C GLN A 6 67.30 -7.87 -16.76
N SER A 7 66.97 -8.40 -15.59
CA SER A 7 65.62 -8.50 -15.05
C SER A 7 65.19 -7.14 -14.56
N SER A 8 64.28 -6.50 -15.27
CA SER A 8 63.55 -5.34 -14.75
C SER A 8 62.46 -5.77 -13.78
N ALA A 9 62.54 -5.32 -12.55
CA ALA A 9 61.49 -5.48 -11.53
C ALA A 9 60.22 -4.75 -11.96
N PRO A 10 59.03 -5.30 -11.72
CA PRO A 10 57.79 -4.59 -12.02
C PRO A 10 57.58 -3.44 -10.99
N GLU A 11 57.20 -2.29 -11.56
CA GLU A 11 56.77 -1.12 -10.77
C GLU A 11 55.50 -1.47 -9.96
N PRO A 12 55.34 -0.95 -8.74
CA PRO A 12 54.16 -1.15 -7.92
C PRO A 12 53.00 -0.34 -8.48
N THR A 13 51.97 -1.05 -8.95
CA THR A 13 50.68 -0.49 -9.34
C THR A 13 49.97 0.20 -8.18
N ALA A 14 49.41 1.35 -8.49
CA ALA A 14 48.67 2.22 -7.56
C ALA A 14 47.44 1.55 -6.96
N ASP A 15 47.55 1.08 -5.70
CA ASP A 15 46.44 0.54 -4.91
C ASP A 15 46.53 1.07 -3.46
N GLN A 16 46.47 2.40 -3.29
CA GLN A 16 46.74 3.02 -1.98
C GLN A 16 45.54 3.72 -1.28
N PRO A 17 44.34 3.91 -1.86
CA PRO A 17 43.26 4.49 -1.05
C PRO A 17 42.45 3.47 -0.23
N THR A 18 42.32 2.21 -0.68
CA THR A 18 41.54 1.16 0.00
C THR A 18 42.14 0.66 1.30
N THR A 19 43.47 0.59 1.40
CA THR A 19 44.18 0.10 2.60
C THR A 19 44.07 1.05 3.77
N LYS A 20 44.15 2.37 3.56
CA LYS A 20 44.06 3.38 4.62
C LYS A 20 42.69 3.46 5.25
N LEU A 21 41.62 3.37 4.44
CA LEU A 21 40.22 3.35 4.93
C LEU A 21 39.94 2.13 5.80
N GLN A 22 40.50 0.96 5.44
CA GLN A 22 40.40 -0.25 6.26
C GLN A 22 41.18 -0.16 7.56
N GLU A 23 42.34 0.44 7.56
CA GLU A 23 43.13 0.67 8.78
C GLU A 23 42.42 1.61 9.75
N ASP A 24 41.82 2.70 9.25
CA ASP A 24 41.05 3.65 10.04
C ASP A 24 39.81 3.00 10.68
N LEU A 25 39.09 2.16 9.92
CA LEU A 25 37.94 1.38 10.41
C LEU A 25 38.36 0.37 11.49
N LEU A 26 39.48 -0.32 11.32
CA LEU A 26 40.00 -1.28 12.32
C LEU A 26 40.42 -0.57 13.63
N GLN A 27 40.99 0.65 13.57
CA GLN A 27 41.26 1.47 14.76
C GLN A 27 39.98 1.89 15.46
N GLU A 28 38.94 2.29 14.71
CA GLU A 28 37.65 2.64 15.26
C GLU A 28 36.99 1.43 15.95
N VAL A 29 37.00 0.25 15.32
CA VAL A 29 36.55 -1.01 15.91
C VAL A 29 37.28 -1.36 17.21
N ALA A 30 38.59 -1.16 17.25
CA ALA A 30 39.39 -1.41 18.47
C ALA A 30 39.02 -0.53 19.65
N SER A 31 38.49 0.70 19.38
CA SER A 31 38.09 1.68 20.39
C SER A 31 36.66 1.44 20.91
N LEU A 32 35.86 0.55 20.31
CA LEU A 32 34.48 0.33 20.69
C LEU A 32 34.30 -0.20 22.12
N PRO A 33 33.25 0.24 22.84
CA PRO A 33 32.94 -0.25 24.17
C PRO A 33 32.39 -1.69 24.14
N THR A 34 32.56 -2.39 25.27
CA THR A 34 32.01 -3.76 25.49
C THR A 34 30.58 -3.72 26.03
N LEU A 35 29.83 -2.71 25.70
CA LEU A 35 28.45 -2.46 26.13
C LEU A 35 27.44 -2.85 25.04
N PRO A 36 26.17 -3.10 25.42
CA PRO A 36 25.11 -3.31 24.44
C PRO A 36 24.86 -2.05 23.61
N GLY A 37 24.51 -2.26 22.34
CA GLY A 37 24.25 -1.16 21.44
C GLY A 37 23.81 -1.58 20.04
N VAL A 38 23.67 -0.57 19.20
CA VAL A 38 23.33 -0.71 17.78
C VAL A 38 24.44 -0.09 16.95
N TYR A 39 24.81 -0.77 15.87
CA TYR A 39 25.81 -0.29 14.90
C TYR A 39 25.18 -0.17 13.51
N ARG A 40 25.69 0.79 12.72
CA ARG A 40 25.24 1.10 11.35
C ARG A 40 26.44 1.16 10.44
N TYR A 41 26.33 0.53 9.28
CA TYR A 41 27.35 0.58 8.23
C TYR A 41 26.87 1.42 7.08
N PHE A 42 27.73 2.27 6.55
CA PHE A 42 27.47 3.19 5.45
C PHE A 42 28.44 2.94 4.31
N ASP A 43 27.96 3.15 3.08
CA ASP A 43 28.82 3.13 1.89
C ASP A 43 29.51 4.49 1.64
N GLN A 44 30.23 4.57 0.52
CA GLN A 44 30.95 5.79 0.10
C GLN A 44 30.03 6.98 -0.22
N HIS A 45 28.74 6.72 -0.40
CA HIS A 45 27.69 7.71 -0.71
C HIS A 45 26.81 8.03 0.51
N ASP A 46 27.24 7.66 1.71
CA ASP A 46 26.47 7.77 2.96
C ASP A 46 25.12 7.01 2.95
N ALA A 47 24.93 6.03 2.04
CA ALA A 47 23.77 5.18 2.10
C ALA A 47 23.96 4.08 3.15
N VAL A 48 22.92 3.82 3.94
CA VAL A 48 22.97 2.81 5.01
C VAL A 48 22.92 1.43 4.37
N LEU A 49 23.99 0.66 4.60
CA LEU A 49 24.09 -0.73 4.13
C LEU A 49 23.38 -1.68 5.08
N TYR A 50 23.67 -1.58 6.37
CA TYR A 50 23.21 -2.51 7.39
C TYR A 50 23.06 -1.83 8.75
N VAL A 51 22.08 -2.29 9.53
CA VAL A 51 21.88 -1.95 10.93
C VAL A 51 21.87 -3.26 11.72
N GLY A 52 22.62 -3.33 12.81
CA GLY A 52 22.64 -4.52 13.65
C GLY A 52 22.74 -4.18 15.13
N LYS A 53 22.20 -5.05 15.98
CA LYS A 53 22.33 -4.98 17.43
C LYS A 53 23.55 -5.78 17.91
N ALA A 54 24.02 -5.48 19.11
CA ALA A 54 25.02 -6.28 19.80
C ALA A 54 24.81 -6.20 21.32
N ILE A 55 25.02 -7.31 22.01
CA ILE A 55 25.16 -7.34 23.48
C ILE A 55 26.52 -6.76 23.86
N ASN A 56 27.51 -6.94 23.00
CA ASN A 56 28.87 -6.41 23.13
C ASN A 56 29.29 -5.85 21.76
N LEU A 57 29.24 -4.52 21.63
CA LEU A 57 29.56 -3.84 20.37
C LEU A 57 30.95 -4.18 19.85
N LYS A 58 31.96 -4.16 20.73
CA LYS A 58 33.34 -4.45 20.34
C LYS A 58 33.48 -5.86 19.77
N LYS A 59 33.01 -6.88 20.49
CA LYS A 59 33.10 -8.29 20.05
C LYS A 59 32.36 -8.49 18.72
N ARG A 60 31.14 -8.01 18.62
CA ARG A 60 30.29 -8.19 17.44
C ARG A 60 30.81 -7.48 16.20
N VAL A 61 31.17 -6.21 16.32
CA VAL A 61 31.67 -5.44 15.18
C VAL A 61 33.02 -5.97 14.72
N SER A 62 33.93 -6.36 15.65
CA SER A 62 35.22 -6.96 15.33
C SER A 62 35.08 -8.24 14.51
N SER A 63 34.04 -9.06 14.74
CA SER A 63 33.82 -10.31 14.02
C SER A 63 33.63 -10.16 12.51
N TYR A 64 33.12 -9.02 12.05
CA TYR A 64 32.97 -8.72 10.61
C TYR A 64 34.30 -8.42 9.92
N PHE A 65 35.27 -7.84 10.63
CA PHE A 65 36.54 -7.39 10.06
C PHE A 65 37.69 -8.37 10.28
N GLN A 66 37.59 -9.25 11.28
CA GLN A 66 38.63 -10.23 11.60
C GLN A 66 38.51 -11.53 10.81
N LYS A 67 37.32 -11.89 10.32
CA LYS A 67 37.08 -13.12 9.55
C LYS A 67 37.23 -12.83 8.06
N ASN A 68 37.87 -13.76 7.34
CA ASN A 68 37.88 -13.70 5.88
C ASN A 68 36.55 -14.26 5.36
N HIS A 69 35.68 -13.39 4.91
CA HIS A 69 34.35 -13.75 4.40
C HIS A 69 34.37 -14.17 2.91
N GLY A 70 35.52 -14.09 2.23
CA GLY A 70 35.67 -14.51 0.84
C GLY A 70 34.62 -13.93 -0.12
N ALA A 71 34.16 -14.74 -1.06
CA ALA A 71 33.14 -14.36 -2.04
C ALA A 71 31.70 -14.45 -1.50
N THR A 72 31.50 -14.43 -0.18
CA THR A 72 30.16 -14.46 0.42
C THR A 72 29.49 -13.07 0.33
N ARG A 73 28.16 -13.04 0.48
CA ARG A 73 27.39 -11.78 0.53
C ARG A 73 27.82 -10.87 1.69
N ILE A 74 28.27 -11.47 2.81
CA ILE A 74 28.86 -10.72 3.94
C ILE A 74 30.13 -10.05 3.50
N GLY A 75 31.04 -10.78 2.82
CA GLY A 75 32.26 -10.20 2.26
C GLY A 75 31.98 -9.06 1.31
N HIS A 76 30.95 -9.21 0.46
CA HIS A 76 30.49 -8.15 -0.44
C HIS A 76 29.89 -6.94 0.29
N MET A 77 29.18 -7.13 1.42
CA MET A 77 28.75 -6.02 2.28
C MET A 77 29.93 -5.34 2.93
N VAL A 78 30.81 -6.13 3.58
CA VAL A 78 31.98 -5.60 4.30
C VAL A 78 32.91 -4.82 3.38
N SER A 79 33.12 -5.28 2.13
CA SER A 79 33.95 -4.56 1.14
C SER A 79 33.39 -3.19 0.74
N LYS A 80 32.12 -2.93 0.98
CA LYS A 80 31.44 -1.65 0.68
C LYS A 80 31.38 -0.69 1.87
N ILE A 81 31.75 -1.15 3.07
CA ILE A 81 31.71 -0.27 4.26
C ILE A 81 32.77 0.80 4.14
N ALA A 82 32.32 2.04 4.09
CA ALA A 82 33.18 3.22 4.10
C ALA A 82 33.23 3.91 5.48
N ARG A 83 32.15 3.78 6.26
CA ARG A 83 32.01 4.43 7.57
C ARG A 83 31.09 3.60 8.47
N MET A 84 31.31 3.69 9.76
CA MET A 84 30.41 3.09 10.74
C MET A 84 29.98 4.11 11.80
N GLU A 85 28.82 3.88 12.39
CA GLU A 85 28.34 4.60 13.56
C GLU A 85 27.81 3.61 14.59
N THR A 86 28.04 3.91 15.87
CA THR A 86 27.56 3.09 16.97
C THR A 86 26.75 3.90 17.96
N THR A 87 25.75 3.29 18.56
CA THR A 87 24.92 3.90 19.62
C THR A 87 24.86 2.93 20.79
N VAL A 88 25.43 3.31 21.93
CA VAL A 88 25.37 2.54 23.18
C VAL A 88 23.98 2.69 23.81
N VAL A 89 23.45 1.61 24.33
CA VAL A 89 22.15 1.57 25.02
C VAL A 89 22.30 0.87 26.38
N ARG A 90 21.27 0.97 27.21
CA ARG A 90 21.31 0.46 28.60
C ARG A 90 21.03 -1.05 28.70
N SER A 91 20.34 -1.63 27.71
CA SER A 91 19.94 -3.02 27.72
C SER A 91 19.84 -3.60 26.31
N GLU A 92 19.88 -4.93 26.22
CA GLU A 92 19.66 -5.65 24.97
C GLU A 92 18.26 -5.38 24.38
N ALA A 93 17.23 -5.30 25.22
CA ALA A 93 15.88 -4.97 24.79
C ALA A 93 15.81 -3.58 24.12
N GLU A 94 16.54 -2.60 24.68
CA GLU A 94 16.64 -1.26 24.09
C GLU A 94 17.41 -1.29 22.77
N ALA A 95 18.48 -2.11 22.68
CA ALA A 95 19.23 -2.31 21.44
C ALA A 95 18.32 -2.89 20.33
N LEU A 96 17.53 -3.91 20.65
CA LEU A 96 16.61 -4.56 19.73
C LEU A 96 15.54 -3.59 19.19
N LEU A 97 14.93 -2.80 20.07
CA LEU A 97 13.93 -1.82 19.66
C LEU A 97 14.53 -0.70 18.81
N LEU A 98 15.71 -0.22 19.17
CA LEU A 98 16.42 0.81 18.42
C LEU A 98 16.86 0.31 17.04
N GLU A 99 17.41 -0.90 16.94
CA GLU A 99 17.76 -1.54 15.68
C GLU A 99 16.57 -1.56 14.72
N ASN A 100 15.42 -2.09 15.16
CA ASN A 100 14.23 -2.21 14.31
C ASN A 100 13.63 -0.85 13.93
N ASN A 101 13.67 0.16 14.81
CA ASN A 101 13.28 1.52 14.47
C ASN A 101 14.20 2.10 13.38
N LEU A 102 15.50 1.88 13.48
CA LEU A 102 16.47 2.33 12.49
C LEU A 102 16.34 1.58 11.17
N ILE A 103 16.11 0.26 11.18
CA ILE A 103 15.82 -0.53 9.97
C ILE A 103 14.59 0.04 9.27
N LYS A 104 13.51 0.30 9.99
CA LYS A 104 12.26 0.84 9.43
C LYS A 104 12.42 2.25 8.86
N THR A 105 13.22 3.09 9.52
CA THR A 105 13.42 4.49 9.13
C THR A 105 14.42 4.64 7.99
N LEU A 106 15.54 3.90 8.05
CA LEU A 106 16.68 4.07 7.15
C LEU A 106 16.61 3.14 5.91
N ASN A 107 15.77 2.10 5.96
CA ASN A 107 15.58 1.12 4.88
C ASN A 107 16.90 0.50 4.37
N PRO A 108 17.77 -0.06 5.23
CA PRO A 108 19.07 -0.58 4.83
C PRO A 108 18.95 -1.77 3.88
N ARG A 109 19.91 -1.88 2.95
CA ARG A 109 19.87 -2.87 1.88
C ARG A 109 20.03 -4.31 2.37
N TYR A 110 20.80 -4.53 3.43
CA TYR A 110 21.15 -5.87 3.92
C TYR A 110 20.33 -6.32 5.14
N ASN A 111 19.23 -5.61 5.49
CA ASN A 111 18.30 -6.04 6.52
C ASN A 111 16.97 -6.51 5.93
N ILE A 112 16.34 -7.47 6.62
CA ILE A 112 14.94 -7.85 6.32
C ILE A 112 14.03 -6.66 6.65
N LEU A 113 13.25 -6.21 5.66
CA LEU A 113 12.39 -5.05 5.80
C LEU A 113 10.96 -5.37 5.39
N PHE A 114 10.01 -5.02 6.26
CA PHE A 114 8.58 -5.05 5.98
C PHE A 114 8.07 -3.63 5.71
N ARG A 115 7.64 -3.38 4.46
CA ARG A 115 7.06 -2.10 4.04
C ARG A 115 5.55 -2.15 4.21
N ASP A 116 5.05 -1.78 5.39
CA ASP A 116 3.62 -1.64 5.64
C ASP A 116 3.33 -0.36 6.44
N ASP A 117 3.00 0.69 5.73
CA ASP A 117 2.66 2.01 6.30
C ASP A 117 1.16 2.21 6.50
N LYS A 118 0.33 1.21 6.14
CA LYS A 118 -1.12 1.36 6.17
C LYS A 118 -1.67 0.94 7.54
N SER A 119 -2.28 1.90 8.25
CA SER A 119 -3.06 1.61 9.45
C SER A 119 -4.18 0.60 9.17
N TYR A 120 -4.48 -0.25 10.15
CA TYR A 120 -5.59 -1.18 10.06
C TYR A 120 -6.94 -0.48 10.06
N PRO A 121 -7.92 -1.03 9.37
CA PRO A 121 -9.30 -0.57 9.45
C PRO A 121 -10.01 -1.14 10.68
N TYR A 122 -11.01 -0.38 11.15
CA TYR A 122 -11.87 -0.71 12.28
C TYR A 122 -13.34 -0.62 11.89
N LEU A 123 -14.19 -1.40 12.55
CA LEU A 123 -15.59 -1.10 12.63
C LEU A 123 -15.77 -0.07 13.75
N LYS A 124 -16.25 1.12 13.39
CA LYS A 124 -16.53 2.19 14.35
C LYS A 124 -18.02 2.25 14.65
N MET A 125 -18.35 2.29 15.91
CA MET A 125 -19.68 2.63 16.39
C MET A 125 -19.61 4.00 17.07
N SER A 126 -20.39 4.97 16.63
CA SER A 126 -20.36 6.32 17.21
C SER A 126 -20.85 6.28 18.66
N GLY A 127 -20.26 7.12 19.52
CA GLY A 127 -20.72 7.26 20.91
C GLY A 127 -22.09 7.93 20.98
N VAL A 128 -22.84 7.67 22.04
CA VAL A 128 -24.12 8.33 22.31
C VAL A 128 -23.86 9.83 22.51
N GLY A 129 -24.67 10.69 21.89
CA GLY A 129 -24.53 12.14 22.00
C GLY A 129 -23.41 12.77 21.16
N THR A 130 -22.64 11.97 20.39
CA THR A 130 -21.59 12.50 19.49
C THR A 130 -22.11 12.96 18.14
N SER A 131 -23.33 12.57 17.79
CA SER A 131 -24.04 12.97 16.56
C SER A 131 -24.88 14.23 16.79
N ALA A 132 -25.15 15.00 15.74
CA ALA A 132 -25.96 16.22 15.81
C ALA A 132 -27.45 15.93 15.60
N GLY A 133 -28.31 16.75 16.21
CA GLY A 133 -29.77 16.70 16.03
C GLY A 133 -30.41 15.43 16.58
N THR A 134 -31.47 14.95 15.94
CA THR A 134 -32.20 13.74 16.32
C THR A 134 -31.38 12.46 16.24
N ALA A 135 -30.26 12.49 15.48
CA ALA A 135 -29.32 11.39 15.37
C ALA A 135 -28.54 11.10 16.67
N ALA A 136 -28.53 12.02 17.66
CA ALA A 136 -27.77 11.92 18.91
C ALA A 136 -28.11 10.67 19.73
N GLY A 137 -29.37 10.21 19.70
CA GLY A 137 -29.84 9.01 20.39
C GLY A 137 -29.57 7.69 19.66
N PHE A 138 -29.14 7.74 18.42
CA PHE A 138 -29.03 6.58 17.54
C PHE A 138 -27.63 6.42 16.95
N PRO A 139 -26.67 5.82 17.69
CA PRO A 139 -25.31 5.60 17.22
C PRO A 139 -25.24 4.89 15.87
N ARG A 140 -24.26 5.31 15.06
CA ARG A 140 -24.02 4.84 13.70
C ARG A 140 -22.89 3.82 13.65
N VAL A 141 -23.05 2.78 12.83
CA VAL A 141 -21.97 1.84 12.48
C VAL A 141 -21.33 2.27 11.17
N SER A 142 -20.00 2.34 11.14
CA SER A 142 -19.24 2.78 9.95
C SER A 142 -17.87 2.14 9.86
N TYR A 143 -17.34 2.11 8.64
CA TYR A 143 -15.92 1.84 8.38
C TYR A 143 -15.07 3.01 8.88
N TYR A 144 -13.96 2.71 9.53
CA TYR A 144 -13.02 3.72 9.99
C TYR A 144 -11.57 3.27 9.79
N ARG A 145 -10.71 4.22 9.47
CA ARG A 145 -9.27 4.05 9.41
C ARG A 145 -8.62 5.33 9.91
N GLY A 146 -7.81 5.25 10.93
CA GLY A 146 -7.16 6.40 11.54
C GLY A 146 -6.95 6.22 13.05
N ALA A 147 -6.59 7.29 13.75
CA ALA A 147 -6.38 7.30 15.18
C ALA A 147 -7.70 7.04 15.95
N VAL A 148 -7.63 6.24 16.99
CA VAL A 148 -8.79 5.86 17.84
C VAL A 148 -9.11 6.98 18.83
N GLU A 149 -10.36 7.44 18.83
CA GLU A 149 -10.85 8.47 19.74
C GLU A 149 -11.67 7.86 20.89
N LYS A 150 -11.42 8.26 22.15
CA LYS A 150 -12.10 7.70 23.35
C LYS A 150 -13.61 7.85 23.36
N LYS A 151 -14.16 8.81 22.61
CA LYS A 151 -15.62 9.08 22.55
C LYS A 151 -16.41 8.09 21.69
N HIS A 152 -15.75 7.21 20.93
CA HIS A 152 -16.36 6.21 20.06
C HIS A 152 -15.91 4.81 20.44
N HIS A 153 -16.69 3.80 20.01
CA HIS A 153 -16.34 2.40 20.20
C HIS A 153 -15.75 1.86 18.90
N TYR A 154 -14.58 1.21 19.00
CA TYR A 154 -13.88 0.63 17.87
C TYR A 154 -13.69 -0.86 18.10
N PHE A 155 -13.97 -1.63 17.07
CA PHE A 155 -13.83 -3.09 17.05
C PHE A 155 -12.85 -3.48 15.96
N GLY A 156 -11.94 -4.39 16.25
CA GLY A 156 -10.80 -4.78 15.41
C GLY A 156 -9.49 -4.69 16.17
N PRO A 157 -8.34 -4.51 15.52
CA PRO A 157 -8.16 -4.24 14.08
C PRO A 157 -8.61 -5.37 13.16
N TYR A 158 -9.03 -5.02 11.94
CA TYR A 158 -9.36 -5.99 10.89
C TYR A 158 -8.25 -6.08 9.85
N PRO A 159 -7.98 -7.27 9.27
CA PRO A 159 -6.89 -7.43 8.30
C PRO A 159 -7.14 -6.69 6.99
N SER A 160 -8.39 -6.47 6.61
CA SER A 160 -8.75 -5.81 5.35
C SER A 160 -10.00 -4.94 5.45
N ALA A 161 -10.15 -4.00 4.50
CA ALA A 161 -11.36 -3.18 4.37
C ALA A 161 -12.60 -4.03 4.04
N TRP A 162 -12.42 -5.15 3.34
CA TRP A 162 -13.50 -6.06 2.99
C TRP A 162 -14.06 -6.76 4.25
N ALA A 163 -13.18 -7.25 5.14
CA ALA A 163 -13.58 -7.87 6.39
C ALA A 163 -14.42 -6.93 7.29
N VAL A 164 -14.06 -5.63 7.34
CA VAL A 164 -14.89 -4.62 8.05
C VAL A 164 -16.25 -4.46 7.40
N LYS A 165 -16.32 -4.40 6.06
CA LYS A 165 -17.59 -4.27 5.34
C LYS A 165 -18.50 -5.48 5.57
N GLU A 166 -17.95 -6.67 5.58
CA GLU A 166 -18.69 -7.90 5.93
C GLU A 166 -19.24 -7.83 7.36
N ALA A 167 -18.41 -7.41 8.32
CA ALA A 167 -18.87 -7.22 9.69
C ALA A 167 -19.99 -6.17 9.78
N ILE A 168 -19.91 -5.06 9.04
CA ILE A 168 -20.99 -4.06 8.97
C ILE A 168 -22.26 -4.66 8.38
N LEU A 169 -22.17 -5.43 7.30
CA LEU A 169 -23.31 -6.12 6.71
C LEU A 169 -23.97 -7.11 7.69
N LEU A 170 -23.16 -7.80 8.50
CA LEU A 170 -23.65 -8.65 9.57
C LEU A 170 -24.39 -7.85 10.65
N MET A 171 -23.84 -6.71 11.09
CA MET A 171 -24.51 -5.82 12.05
C MET A 171 -25.84 -5.31 11.53
N GLN A 172 -25.93 -4.98 10.26
CA GLN A 172 -27.19 -4.62 9.60
C GLN A 172 -28.18 -5.79 9.55
N LYS A 173 -27.72 -6.99 9.20
CA LYS A 173 -28.58 -8.18 9.03
C LYS A 173 -29.18 -8.66 10.34
N VAL A 174 -28.38 -8.64 11.41
CA VAL A 174 -28.77 -9.20 12.73
C VAL A 174 -29.39 -8.13 13.63
N PHE A 175 -28.67 -7.02 13.84
CA PHE A 175 -29.05 -5.99 14.81
C PHE A 175 -29.73 -4.77 14.17
N ARG A 176 -29.88 -4.73 12.85
CA ARG A 176 -30.54 -3.67 12.07
C ARG A 176 -30.04 -2.25 12.40
N LEU A 177 -28.76 -2.11 12.75
CA LEU A 177 -28.17 -0.84 13.13
C LEU A 177 -27.97 0.07 11.90
N ARG A 178 -28.18 1.37 12.09
CA ARG A 178 -28.03 2.34 11.03
C ARG A 178 -26.56 2.52 10.60
N THR A 179 -26.36 2.76 9.30
CA THR A 179 -25.05 3.07 8.71
C THR A 179 -25.02 4.41 7.98
N CYS A 180 -26.19 5.06 7.82
CA CYS A 180 -26.31 6.35 7.14
C CYS A 180 -25.64 7.49 7.91
N GLU A 181 -25.24 8.53 7.20
CA GLU A 181 -24.68 9.76 7.78
C GLU A 181 -25.71 10.58 8.54
N ASP A 182 -25.26 11.37 9.50
CA ASP A 182 -26.15 12.13 10.37
C ASP A 182 -26.95 13.17 9.58
N THR A 183 -26.37 13.77 8.54
CA THR A 183 -27.05 14.67 7.62
C THR A 183 -28.20 13.98 6.87
N VAL A 184 -27.96 12.74 6.41
CA VAL A 184 -28.99 11.92 5.76
C VAL A 184 -30.05 11.48 6.77
N PHE A 185 -29.66 11.13 7.99
CA PHE A 185 -30.57 10.73 9.06
C PHE A 185 -31.54 11.85 9.43
N ASN A 186 -31.01 13.04 9.73
CA ASN A 186 -31.81 14.18 10.22
C ASN A 186 -32.77 14.77 9.18
N ASN A 187 -32.52 14.53 7.88
CA ASN A 187 -33.32 15.07 6.77
C ASN A 187 -34.29 14.05 6.13
N ARG A 188 -34.45 12.89 6.75
CA ARG A 188 -35.34 11.83 6.23
C ARG A 188 -36.79 12.03 6.68
N THR A 189 -37.71 11.92 5.70
CA THR A 189 -39.15 11.96 5.92
C THR A 189 -39.85 10.63 5.69
N ARG A 190 -39.15 9.65 5.09
CA ARG A 190 -39.65 8.28 4.83
C ARG A 190 -38.53 7.26 5.03
N PRO A 191 -38.85 5.99 5.34
CA PRO A 191 -37.87 4.91 5.44
C PRO A 191 -37.06 4.77 4.13
N CYS A 192 -35.85 4.27 4.25
CA CYS A 192 -35.00 3.98 3.10
C CYS A 192 -35.07 2.48 2.74
N LEU A 193 -34.49 2.12 1.59
CA LEU A 193 -34.43 0.74 1.12
C LEU A 193 -33.88 -0.24 2.19
N LEU A 194 -32.93 0.19 3.05
CA LEU A 194 -32.39 -0.69 4.11
C LEU A 194 -33.47 -1.12 5.13
N TYR A 195 -34.49 -0.30 5.37
CA TYR A 195 -35.62 -0.69 6.18
C TYR A 195 -36.49 -1.73 5.46
N GLU A 196 -36.84 -1.48 4.20
CA GLU A 196 -37.65 -2.39 3.40
C GLU A 196 -37.02 -3.79 3.30
N ILE A 197 -35.70 -3.87 3.12
CA ILE A 197 -34.98 -5.14 3.10
C ILE A 197 -34.54 -5.64 4.49
N LYS A 198 -35.13 -5.09 5.57
CA LYS A 198 -34.91 -5.47 6.98
C LYS A 198 -33.44 -5.41 7.43
N ARG A 199 -32.70 -4.41 6.93
CA ARG A 199 -31.30 -4.16 7.30
C ARG A 199 -31.09 -2.91 8.16
N CYS A 200 -32.15 -2.20 8.49
CA CYS A 200 -32.18 -1.04 9.38
C CYS A 200 -33.54 -0.97 10.07
N SER A 201 -33.57 -0.58 11.33
CA SER A 201 -34.80 -0.38 12.10
C SER A 201 -35.50 0.96 11.85
N ALA A 202 -34.99 1.78 10.90
CA ALA A 202 -35.47 3.10 10.52
C ALA A 202 -35.70 4.08 11.71
N PRO A 203 -34.71 4.29 12.58
CA PRO A 203 -34.83 5.23 13.68
C PRO A 203 -35.00 6.69 13.21
N CYS A 204 -34.59 7.01 11.97
CA CYS A 204 -34.72 8.33 11.38
C CYS A 204 -36.17 8.80 11.18
N VAL A 205 -37.14 7.89 11.15
CA VAL A 205 -38.58 8.18 11.02
C VAL A 205 -39.41 7.61 12.18
N GLY A 206 -38.74 7.23 13.29
CA GLY A 206 -39.41 6.84 14.54
C GLY A 206 -39.99 5.40 14.56
N HIS A 207 -39.57 4.50 13.65
CA HIS A 207 -40.04 3.09 13.66
C HIS A 207 -39.45 2.25 14.81
N ILE A 208 -38.49 2.76 15.55
CA ILE A 208 -37.92 2.12 16.75
C ILE A 208 -37.71 3.19 17.82
N SER A 209 -37.93 2.81 19.10
CA SER A 209 -37.64 3.69 20.20
C SER A 209 -36.13 3.82 20.46
N ALA A 210 -35.73 4.89 21.16
CA ALA A 210 -34.32 5.05 21.54
C ALA A 210 -33.84 3.97 22.52
N SER A 211 -34.72 3.45 23.37
CA SER A 211 -34.44 2.36 24.33
C SER A 211 -34.19 1.03 23.58
N ASP A 212 -35.06 0.68 22.66
CA ASP A 212 -34.96 -0.58 21.92
C ASP A 212 -33.71 -0.55 20.98
N TYR A 213 -33.45 0.58 20.34
CA TYR A 213 -32.24 0.75 19.57
C TYR A 213 -30.95 0.67 20.42
N ALA A 214 -31.00 1.21 21.65
CA ALA A 214 -29.89 1.10 22.60
C ALA A 214 -29.65 -0.36 23.02
N GLN A 215 -30.70 -1.16 23.14
CA GLN A 215 -30.60 -2.60 23.42
C GLN A 215 -29.97 -3.35 22.24
N ASP A 216 -30.44 -3.11 21.01
CA ASP A 216 -29.87 -3.71 19.80
C ASP A 216 -28.38 -3.34 19.63
N ARG A 217 -28.03 -2.10 19.95
CA ARG A 217 -26.63 -1.66 19.98
C ARG A 217 -25.81 -2.40 21.02
N ALA A 218 -26.32 -2.55 22.24
CA ALA A 218 -25.62 -3.25 23.33
C ALA A 218 -25.41 -4.74 23.00
N ASP A 219 -26.39 -5.38 22.36
CA ASP A 219 -26.28 -6.75 21.88
C ASP A 219 -25.22 -6.89 20.78
N ALA A 220 -25.17 -5.93 19.83
CA ALA A 220 -24.16 -5.86 18.80
C ALA A 220 -22.75 -5.66 19.39
N GLU A 221 -22.58 -4.78 20.38
CA GLU A 221 -21.30 -4.56 21.06
C GLU A 221 -20.83 -5.83 21.80
N ARG A 222 -21.71 -6.51 22.51
CA ARG A 222 -21.41 -7.80 23.19
C ARG A 222 -20.98 -8.86 22.18
N PHE A 223 -21.72 -8.99 21.09
CA PHE A 223 -21.37 -9.92 20.03
C PHE A 223 -19.99 -9.63 19.41
N LEU A 224 -19.68 -8.36 19.12
CA LEU A 224 -18.37 -7.96 18.58
C LEU A 224 -17.22 -8.20 19.57
N ARG A 225 -17.50 -8.23 20.87
CA ARG A 225 -16.54 -8.54 21.94
C ARG A 225 -16.39 -10.05 22.23
N GLY A 226 -17.16 -10.91 21.52
CA GLY A 226 -17.07 -12.36 21.64
C GLY A 226 -18.11 -13.01 22.57
N ASP A 227 -19.04 -12.24 23.14
CA ASP A 227 -20.05 -12.77 24.05
C ASP A 227 -21.31 -13.27 23.27
N ALA A 228 -21.09 -13.99 22.18
CA ALA A 228 -22.12 -14.40 21.23
C ALA A 228 -23.19 -15.31 21.87
N GLN A 229 -22.81 -16.22 22.79
CA GLN A 229 -23.76 -17.11 23.48
C GLN A 229 -24.74 -16.34 24.36
N GLN A 230 -24.28 -15.33 25.11
CA GLN A 230 -25.14 -14.50 25.92
C GLN A 230 -26.13 -13.69 25.09
N VAL A 231 -25.66 -13.19 23.92
CA VAL A 231 -26.53 -12.49 22.99
C VAL A 231 -27.60 -13.41 22.42
N MET A 232 -27.26 -14.65 22.04
CA MET A 232 -28.21 -15.64 21.56
C MET A 232 -29.26 -15.98 22.61
N GLN A 233 -28.85 -16.30 23.83
CA GLN A 233 -29.75 -16.59 24.94
C GLN A 233 -30.70 -15.41 25.26
N GLY A 234 -30.20 -14.18 25.20
CA GLY A 234 -31.00 -12.98 25.37
C GLY A 234 -32.06 -12.80 24.26
N LEU A 235 -31.68 -13.08 22.99
CA LEU A 235 -32.60 -13.04 21.87
C LEU A 235 -33.66 -14.15 21.95
N GLU A 236 -33.29 -15.38 22.35
CA GLU A 236 -34.20 -16.52 22.56
C GLU A 236 -35.18 -16.23 23.66
N SER A 237 -34.72 -15.69 24.80
CA SER A 237 -35.61 -15.33 25.93
C SER A 237 -36.64 -14.27 25.53
N ARG A 238 -36.23 -13.23 24.77
CA ARG A 238 -37.14 -12.21 24.24
C ARG A 238 -38.11 -12.80 23.21
N MET A 239 -37.66 -13.71 22.37
CA MET A 239 -38.50 -14.42 21.40
C MET A 239 -39.61 -15.20 22.11
N MET A 240 -39.27 -15.95 23.16
CA MET A 240 -40.24 -16.71 23.95
C MET A 240 -41.25 -15.80 24.66
N ALA A 241 -40.76 -14.70 25.26
CA ALA A 241 -41.63 -13.73 25.92
C ALA A 241 -42.65 -13.06 24.97
N HIS A 242 -42.28 -12.79 23.71
CA HIS A 242 -43.20 -12.32 22.70
C HIS A 242 -44.19 -13.41 22.25
N ALA A 243 -43.73 -14.66 22.10
CA ALA A 243 -44.60 -15.79 21.79
C ALA A 243 -45.65 -16.04 22.86
N GLU A 244 -45.28 -15.96 24.13
CA GLU A 244 -46.23 -16.09 25.29
C GLU A 244 -47.29 -14.97 25.27
N ARG A 245 -46.95 -13.77 24.80
CA ARG A 245 -47.88 -12.65 24.62
C ARG A 245 -48.68 -12.71 23.32
N LEU A 246 -48.52 -13.78 22.52
CA LEU A 246 -49.15 -13.99 21.22
C LEU A 246 -48.73 -12.94 20.17
N GLU A 247 -47.58 -12.29 20.37
CA GLU A 247 -46.98 -11.30 19.45
C GLU A 247 -46.08 -12.03 18.43
N PHE A 248 -46.71 -12.83 17.58
CA PHE A 248 -46.03 -13.79 16.69
C PHE A 248 -45.11 -13.13 15.66
N GLU A 249 -45.40 -11.90 15.20
CA GLU A 249 -44.55 -11.20 14.25
C GLU A 249 -43.20 -10.81 14.88
N GLN A 250 -43.23 -10.26 16.10
CA GLN A 250 -42.01 -9.92 16.86
C GLN A 250 -41.20 -11.18 17.20
N ALA A 251 -41.89 -12.25 17.62
CA ALA A 251 -41.24 -13.54 17.87
C ALA A 251 -40.56 -14.11 16.61
N ALA A 252 -41.22 -14.02 15.45
CA ALA A 252 -40.66 -14.48 14.18
C ALA A 252 -39.45 -13.65 13.74
N GLU A 253 -39.43 -12.35 14.01
CA GLU A 253 -38.28 -11.50 13.73
C GLU A 253 -37.06 -11.87 14.59
N LEU A 254 -37.27 -12.08 15.89
CA LEU A 254 -36.20 -12.53 16.80
C LEU A 254 -35.69 -13.94 16.44
N ARG A 255 -36.57 -14.87 16.05
CA ARG A 255 -36.17 -16.18 15.53
C ARG A 255 -35.26 -16.07 14.32
N ASN A 256 -35.57 -15.16 13.38
CA ASN A 256 -34.75 -14.94 12.20
C ASN A 256 -33.39 -14.32 12.56
N GLN A 257 -33.32 -13.48 13.60
CA GLN A 257 -32.05 -12.96 14.12
C GLN A 257 -31.20 -14.06 14.75
N VAL A 258 -31.80 -14.91 15.57
CA VAL A 258 -31.15 -16.09 16.18
C VAL A 258 -30.61 -17.02 15.11
N ALA A 259 -31.42 -17.35 14.10
CA ALA A 259 -30.99 -18.19 12.97
C ALA A 259 -29.82 -17.56 12.19
N ALA A 260 -29.84 -16.25 11.97
CA ALA A 260 -28.76 -15.55 11.29
C ALA A 260 -27.44 -15.58 12.09
N LEU A 261 -27.51 -15.41 13.42
CA LEU A 261 -26.35 -15.53 14.31
C LEU A 261 -25.84 -16.96 14.40
N SER A 262 -26.73 -17.94 14.55
CA SER A 262 -26.37 -19.36 14.59
C SER A 262 -25.60 -19.79 13.35
N ASN A 263 -26.07 -19.40 12.16
CA ASN A 263 -25.37 -19.69 10.91
C ASN A 263 -23.95 -19.09 10.86
N VAL A 264 -23.75 -17.90 11.40
CA VAL A 264 -22.40 -17.28 11.48
C VAL A 264 -21.51 -18.03 12.46
N LEU A 265 -22.06 -18.45 13.61
CA LEU A 265 -21.30 -19.19 14.61
C LEU A 265 -20.95 -20.61 14.14
N HIS A 266 -21.86 -21.30 13.44
CA HIS A 266 -21.55 -22.62 12.86
C HIS A 266 -20.47 -22.59 11.77
N GLN A 267 -20.36 -21.52 11.01
CA GLN A 267 -19.26 -21.34 10.05
C GLN A 267 -17.92 -21.05 10.73
N GLN A 268 -17.93 -20.63 11.97
CA GLN A 268 -16.73 -20.21 12.73
C GLN A 268 -16.46 -21.13 13.91
N SER A 269 -16.78 -22.43 13.85
CA SER A 269 -16.65 -23.41 14.96
C SER A 269 -15.46 -23.14 15.90
N VAL A 270 -15.63 -22.26 16.89
CA VAL A 270 -14.62 -21.88 17.86
C VAL A 270 -15.27 -21.90 19.24
N ASP A 271 -15.16 -23.04 19.89
CA ASP A 271 -15.64 -23.24 21.25
C ASP A 271 -14.48 -23.17 22.25
N ASN A 272 -13.81 -22.02 22.41
CA ASN A 272 -12.94 -21.85 23.57
C ASN A 272 -12.92 -20.40 24.04
N VAL A 273 -13.51 -20.18 25.21
CA VAL A 273 -13.63 -18.90 25.92
C VAL A 273 -12.27 -18.31 26.33
N SER A 274 -11.18 -19.10 26.30
CA SER A 274 -9.85 -18.69 26.77
C SER A 274 -9.05 -17.84 25.77
N ASP A 275 -9.36 -17.90 24.47
CA ASP A 275 -8.56 -17.28 23.41
C ASP A 275 -9.30 -16.14 22.71
N ARG A 276 -9.61 -15.10 23.47
CA ARG A 276 -10.39 -13.98 22.94
C ARG A 276 -9.65 -13.21 21.84
N ASP A 277 -8.36 -12.92 22.05
CA ASP A 277 -7.56 -12.14 21.11
C ASP A 277 -6.22 -12.81 20.87
N VAL A 278 -6.01 -13.31 19.66
CA VAL A 278 -4.80 -14.05 19.24
C VAL A 278 -4.40 -13.61 17.84
N ASP A 279 -3.11 -13.41 17.62
CA ASP A 279 -2.55 -13.30 16.28
C ASP A 279 -1.78 -14.57 15.94
N ILE A 280 -2.06 -15.11 14.75
CA ILE A 280 -1.43 -16.33 14.23
C ILE A 280 -0.47 -15.90 13.12
N LEU A 281 0.80 -16.21 13.30
CA LEU A 281 1.88 -15.82 12.41
C LEU A 281 2.50 -17.07 11.79
N ALA A 282 2.41 -17.20 10.48
CA ALA A 282 3.00 -18.29 9.75
C ALA A 282 3.91 -17.75 8.64
N VAL A 283 5.11 -18.31 8.53
CA VAL A 283 6.07 -17.96 7.50
C VAL A 283 6.29 -19.12 6.54
N LYS A 284 6.51 -18.81 5.28
CA LYS A 284 7.00 -19.72 4.24
C LYS A 284 8.08 -19.01 3.43
N VAL A 285 9.14 -19.77 3.13
CA VAL A 285 10.27 -19.32 2.32
C VAL A 285 10.41 -20.24 1.12
N HIS A 286 10.55 -19.70 -0.07
CA HIS A 286 10.82 -20.44 -1.29
C HIS A 286 11.46 -19.52 -2.34
N GLY A 287 12.50 -20.04 -3.04
CA GLY A 287 13.15 -19.30 -4.15
C GLY A 287 13.68 -17.91 -3.77
N GLY A 288 14.25 -17.74 -2.55
CA GLY A 288 14.76 -16.45 -2.07
C GLY A 288 13.67 -15.42 -1.71
N ARG A 289 12.41 -15.80 -1.78
CA ARG A 289 11.25 -15.00 -1.37
C ARG A 289 10.60 -15.57 -0.13
N ALA A 290 9.95 -14.71 0.65
CA ALA A 290 9.21 -15.12 1.82
C ALA A 290 7.83 -14.49 1.88
N CYS A 291 6.92 -15.17 2.57
CA CYS A 291 5.61 -14.65 2.92
C CYS A 291 5.35 -14.93 4.41
N VAL A 292 5.01 -13.87 5.15
CA VAL A 292 4.46 -13.99 6.51
C VAL A 292 2.96 -13.76 6.41
N ASN A 293 2.17 -14.75 6.78
CA ASN A 293 0.72 -14.64 6.86
C ASN A 293 0.30 -14.34 8.30
N LEU A 294 -0.35 -13.21 8.51
CA LEU A 294 -0.93 -12.81 9.79
C LEU A 294 -2.43 -13.07 9.75
N ALA A 295 -2.90 -14.03 10.54
CA ALA A 295 -4.32 -14.27 10.78
C ALA A 295 -4.72 -13.68 12.12
N MET A 296 -5.83 -12.94 12.15
CA MET A 296 -6.29 -12.22 13.33
C MET A 296 -7.54 -12.86 13.93
N VAL A 297 -7.47 -13.22 15.20
CA VAL A 297 -8.63 -13.64 16.00
C VAL A 297 -8.92 -12.56 17.04
N ARG A 298 -10.16 -12.07 17.07
CA ARG A 298 -10.62 -11.09 18.05
C ARG A 298 -11.99 -11.51 18.59
N GLY A 299 -12.12 -11.49 19.91
CA GLY A 299 -13.32 -12.00 20.59
C GLY A 299 -13.61 -13.46 20.26
N GLY A 300 -12.58 -14.29 20.09
CA GLY A 300 -12.71 -15.68 19.65
C GLY A 300 -13.09 -15.89 18.18
N ARG A 301 -13.20 -14.83 17.37
CA ARG A 301 -13.61 -14.87 15.96
C ARG A 301 -12.43 -14.61 15.03
N HIS A 302 -12.26 -15.45 14.04
CA HIS A 302 -11.30 -15.25 12.98
C HIS A 302 -11.76 -14.10 12.07
N LEU A 303 -11.00 -13.00 12.04
CA LEU A 303 -11.33 -11.79 11.27
C LEU A 303 -10.75 -11.81 9.86
N GLY A 304 -9.97 -12.81 9.52
CA GLY A 304 -9.31 -12.98 8.23
C GLY A 304 -7.79 -12.91 8.31
N ASP A 305 -7.17 -13.08 7.14
CA ASP A 305 -5.73 -13.19 6.97
C ASP A 305 -5.18 -12.01 6.19
N ARG A 306 -3.91 -11.71 6.41
CA ARG A 306 -3.16 -10.73 5.63
C ARG A 306 -1.75 -11.23 5.36
N PRO A 307 -1.36 -11.38 4.09
CA PRO A 307 0.01 -11.73 3.70
C PRO A 307 0.90 -10.48 3.71
N TYR A 308 2.14 -10.68 4.13
CA TYR A 308 3.24 -9.72 4.10
C TYR A 308 4.43 -10.32 3.39
N PHE A 309 5.04 -9.55 2.51
CA PHE A 309 6.18 -9.97 1.71
C PHE A 309 7.38 -9.09 2.07
N PRO A 310 8.36 -9.61 2.84
CA PRO A 310 9.57 -8.87 3.16
C PRO A 310 10.44 -8.69 1.93
N VAL A 311 11.20 -7.60 1.92
CA VAL A 311 12.24 -7.34 0.93
C VAL A 311 13.62 -7.66 1.52
N HIS A 312 14.60 -7.90 0.67
CA HIS A 312 15.99 -8.19 1.03
C HIS A 312 16.21 -9.49 1.86
N VAL A 313 15.32 -10.47 1.70
CA VAL A 313 15.43 -11.76 2.42
C VAL A 313 16.72 -12.46 2.10
N GLU A 314 17.10 -12.56 0.82
CA GLU A 314 18.32 -13.20 0.38
C GLU A 314 19.58 -12.52 0.91
N ASP A 315 19.57 -11.18 0.98
CA ASP A 315 20.71 -10.39 1.44
C ASP A 315 20.89 -10.51 2.97
N ALA A 316 19.78 -10.57 3.72
CA ALA A 316 19.79 -10.60 5.17
C ALA A 316 20.07 -11.99 5.76
N VAL A 317 19.57 -13.04 5.13
CA VAL A 317 19.75 -14.44 5.58
C VAL A 317 21.20 -14.92 5.47
N ALA A 318 21.99 -14.29 4.60
CA ALA A 318 23.42 -14.58 4.49
C ALA A 318 24.26 -14.06 5.69
N LEU A 319 23.65 -13.20 6.55
CA LEU A 319 24.32 -12.63 7.72
C LEU A 319 24.08 -13.51 8.94
N PRO A 320 25.12 -13.94 9.68
CA PRO A 320 24.94 -14.76 10.88
C PRO A 320 24.16 -13.94 11.92
N ALA A 321 23.09 -14.55 12.42
CA ALA A 321 22.37 -14.02 13.58
C ALA A 321 23.18 -14.32 14.83
N ASP A 322 23.36 -13.31 15.65
CA ASP A 322 23.91 -13.29 17.02
C ASP A 322 25.22 -14.04 17.42
N ASP A 323 25.78 -13.57 18.50
CA ASP A 323 27.09 -13.63 19.13
C ASP A 323 27.82 -14.99 19.26
N ASP A 324 27.19 -16.10 18.96
CA ASP A 324 27.82 -17.43 18.99
C ASP A 324 27.92 -18.02 17.58
N ILE A 325 29.05 -17.74 16.91
CA ILE A 325 29.47 -18.60 15.81
C ILE A 325 30.31 -19.70 16.45
N PRO A 326 29.79 -20.93 16.64
CA PRO A 326 30.59 -22.07 16.94
C PRO A 326 31.56 -22.28 15.78
N ASP A 327 32.77 -22.70 16.05
CA ASP A 327 33.69 -23.20 15.04
C ASP A 327 32.99 -24.26 14.19
N ALA A 328 33.29 -24.34 12.91
CA ALA A 328 32.54 -25.05 11.87
C ALA A 328 32.25 -26.54 12.14
N ASP A 329 32.81 -27.12 13.21
CA ASP A 329 32.61 -28.52 13.63
C ASP A 329 31.62 -28.70 14.80
N ASP A 330 31.12 -27.65 15.43
CA ASP A 330 30.12 -27.67 16.50
C ASP A 330 28.84 -26.91 16.08
N ALA A 331 28.12 -27.38 15.08
CA ALA A 331 26.76 -26.96 14.82
C ALA A 331 25.87 -27.46 15.98
N ALA A 332 25.76 -26.66 17.02
CA ALA A 332 24.85 -26.92 18.12
C ALA A 332 23.39 -27.02 17.59
N PRO A 333 22.59 -27.98 18.08
CA PRO A 333 21.18 -28.05 17.74
C PRO A 333 20.45 -26.83 18.33
N GLY A 334 20.24 -25.77 17.53
CA GLY A 334 19.54 -24.55 17.96
C GLY A 334 19.85 -23.26 17.21
N ALA A 335 20.63 -23.31 16.12
CA ALA A 335 20.79 -22.10 15.28
C ALA A 335 19.42 -21.63 14.74
N PRO A 336 19.10 -20.31 14.79
CA PRO A 336 17.82 -19.80 14.31
C PRO A 336 17.65 -20.07 12.82
N THR A 337 16.51 -20.64 12.45
CA THR A 337 16.16 -20.87 11.05
C THR A 337 15.90 -19.54 10.33
N VAL A 338 15.98 -19.56 8.99
CA VAL A 338 15.61 -18.41 8.15
C VAL A 338 14.19 -17.94 8.47
N GLU A 339 13.29 -18.88 8.65
CA GLU A 339 11.90 -18.64 9.02
C GLU A 339 11.78 -17.95 10.38
N SER A 340 12.53 -18.38 11.39
CA SER A 340 12.59 -17.72 12.70
C SER A 340 13.06 -16.27 12.59
N GLN A 341 14.12 -16.02 11.84
CA GLN A 341 14.66 -14.65 11.64
C GLN A 341 13.64 -13.73 10.96
N ILE A 342 12.94 -14.24 9.95
CA ILE A 342 11.90 -13.48 9.25
C ILE A 342 10.72 -13.19 10.19
N LEU A 343 10.30 -14.16 11.01
CA LEU A 343 9.23 -13.94 12.00
C LEU A 343 9.63 -12.94 13.06
N GLU A 344 10.84 -13.01 13.58
CA GLU A 344 11.35 -12.05 14.55
C GLU A 344 11.41 -10.63 13.98
N ALA A 345 11.92 -10.48 12.75
CA ALA A 345 11.91 -9.19 12.05
C ALA A 345 10.47 -8.67 11.84
N PHE A 346 9.53 -9.56 11.48
CA PHE A 346 8.13 -9.19 11.34
C PHE A 346 7.53 -8.73 12.66
N VAL A 347 7.68 -9.53 13.72
CA VAL A 347 7.11 -9.23 15.05
C VAL A 347 7.65 -7.91 15.59
N CYS A 348 8.96 -7.67 15.47
CA CYS A 348 9.57 -6.40 15.86
C CYS A 348 8.99 -5.23 15.08
N GLN A 349 9.05 -5.27 13.76
CA GLN A 349 8.69 -4.13 12.91
C GLN A 349 7.19 -3.87 12.91
N HIS A 350 6.37 -4.91 12.99
CA HIS A 350 4.92 -4.81 12.97
C HIS A 350 4.36 -4.21 14.28
N TYR A 351 4.75 -4.78 15.41
CA TYR A 351 4.19 -4.38 16.71
C TYR A 351 4.83 -3.14 17.34
N LEU A 352 5.85 -2.56 16.73
CA LEU A 352 6.32 -1.21 17.11
C LEU A 352 5.23 -0.13 16.89
N SER A 353 4.39 -0.31 15.88
CA SER A 353 3.38 0.68 15.50
C SER A 353 1.94 0.17 15.59
N GLN A 354 1.74 -1.13 15.83
CA GLN A 354 0.43 -1.77 15.88
C GLN A 354 0.17 -2.35 17.28
N PRO A 355 -1.09 -2.39 17.73
CA PRO A 355 -1.43 -3.03 18.99
C PRO A 355 -1.15 -4.53 18.94
N ILE A 356 -0.45 -5.05 19.96
CA ILE A 356 -0.11 -6.46 20.10
C ILE A 356 -1.14 -7.16 21.00
N PRO A 357 -1.67 -8.36 20.65
CA PRO A 357 -2.50 -9.14 21.54
C PRO A 357 -1.65 -9.85 22.62
N ALA A 358 -2.29 -10.30 23.70
CA ALA A 358 -1.62 -11.02 24.77
C ALA A 358 -1.09 -12.41 24.36
N SER A 359 -1.60 -12.98 23.27
CA SER A 359 -1.18 -14.28 22.75
C SER A 359 -0.81 -14.22 21.28
N LEU A 360 0.36 -14.72 20.94
CA LEU A 360 0.83 -14.98 19.59
C LEU A 360 0.96 -16.48 19.38
N VAL A 361 0.49 -16.99 18.27
CA VAL A 361 0.73 -18.35 17.79
C VAL A 361 1.66 -18.27 16.59
N VAL A 362 2.77 -19.00 16.62
CA VAL A 362 3.85 -18.85 15.64
C VAL A 362 4.21 -20.17 15.01
N SER A 363 4.54 -20.17 13.71
CA SER A 363 4.95 -21.37 12.97
C SER A 363 6.36 -21.83 13.32
N ASP A 364 7.24 -20.90 13.71
CA ASP A 364 8.63 -21.14 14.02
C ASP A 364 9.00 -20.45 15.34
N PRO A 365 10.01 -20.94 16.07
CA PRO A 365 10.36 -20.39 17.37
C PRO A 365 10.84 -18.95 17.26
N ILE A 366 10.48 -18.13 18.23
CA ILE A 366 10.88 -16.72 18.37
C ILE A 366 11.68 -16.58 19.66
N ASP A 367 12.71 -15.72 19.64
CA ASP A 367 13.53 -15.43 20.80
C ASP A 367 12.69 -14.93 21.99
N LYS A 368 12.93 -15.55 23.17
CA LYS A 368 12.25 -15.22 24.42
C LYS A 368 12.57 -13.79 24.89
N HIS A 369 13.76 -13.29 24.59
CA HIS A 369 14.18 -11.91 24.94
C HIS A 369 13.35 -10.89 24.15
N LEU A 370 13.06 -11.15 22.88
CA LEU A 370 12.15 -10.34 22.07
C LEU A 370 10.75 -10.26 22.70
N ILE A 371 10.16 -11.39 23.07
CA ILE A 371 8.83 -11.43 23.68
C ILE A 371 8.80 -10.70 25.04
N LYS A 372 9.89 -10.80 25.81
CA LYS A 372 10.05 -10.07 27.08
C LYS A 372 10.13 -8.56 26.84
N ALA A 373 10.90 -8.11 25.84
CA ALA A 373 11.02 -6.70 25.47
C ALA A 373 9.65 -6.12 25.04
N LEU A 374 8.91 -6.83 24.20
CA LEU A 374 7.58 -6.43 23.77
C LEU A 374 6.57 -6.42 24.94
N SER A 375 6.65 -7.37 25.87
CA SER A 375 5.81 -7.37 27.07
C SER A 375 6.07 -6.16 27.95
N SER A 376 7.35 -5.76 28.10
CA SER A 376 7.73 -4.56 28.84
C SER A 376 7.24 -3.28 28.18
N GLN A 377 7.30 -3.20 26.85
CA GLN A 377 6.80 -2.07 26.09
C GLN A 377 5.25 -1.97 26.13
N ALA A 378 4.57 -3.09 26.01
CA ALA A 378 3.10 -3.15 26.03
C ALA A 378 2.51 -2.93 27.41
N GLY A 379 3.29 -3.13 28.48
CA GLY A 379 2.82 -3.02 29.88
C GLY A 379 2.01 -4.21 30.37
N PHE A 380 1.97 -5.33 29.62
CA PHE A 380 1.33 -6.58 29.99
C PHE A 380 2.11 -7.79 29.44
N LYS A 381 1.84 -8.96 30.02
CA LYS A 381 2.53 -10.20 29.61
C LYS A 381 2.04 -10.68 28.24
N ILE A 382 2.96 -10.83 27.31
CA ILE A 382 2.73 -11.44 26.00
C ILE A 382 3.30 -12.85 26.01
N THR A 383 2.59 -13.81 25.38
CA THR A 383 3.00 -15.18 25.22
C THR A 383 3.10 -15.56 23.76
N ALA A 384 4.22 -16.12 23.34
CA ALA A 384 4.37 -16.72 22.00
C ALA A 384 4.31 -18.25 22.15
N VAL A 385 3.40 -18.89 21.42
CA VAL A 385 3.17 -20.33 21.44
C VAL A 385 3.63 -20.91 20.13
N HIS A 386 4.74 -21.65 20.16
CA HIS A 386 5.19 -22.51 19.09
C HIS A 386 4.68 -23.93 19.36
N GLN A 387 4.24 -24.65 18.32
CA GLN A 387 3.61 -25.98 18.42
C GLN A 387 2.33 -25.99 19.25
N PRO A 388 1.32 -25.22 18.86
CA PRO A 388 0.04 -25.17 19.57
C PRO A 388 -0.72 -26.50 19.47
N ARG A 389 -1.70 -26.70 20.36
CA ARG A 389 -2.59 -27.86 20.37
C ARG A 389 -4.00 -27.46 19.92
N GLU A 390 -4.83 -28.46 19.64
CA GLU A 390 -6.26 -28.30 19.35
C GLU A 390 -6.58 -27.22 18.32
N GLN A 391 -7.48 -26.31 18.61
CA GLN A 391 -7.96 -25.28 17.71
C GLN A 391 -6.85 -24.33 17.22
N ARG A 392 -5.91 -23.95 18.08
CA ARG A 392 -4.78 -23.10 17.70
C ARG A 392 -3.87 -23.77 16.65
N ARG A 393 -3.78 -25.11 16.69
CA ARG A 393 -3.06 -25.87 15.68
C ARG A 393 -3.73 -25.78 14.32
N ILE A 394 -5.06 -25.92 14.29
CA ILE A 394 -5.86 -25.79 13.05
C ILE A 394 -5.68 -24.39 12.45
N TRP A 395 -5.75 -23.35 13.25
CA TRP A 395 -5.52 -21.98 12.78
C TRP A 395 -4.09 -21.80 12.23
N LEU A 396 -3.08 -22.39 12.88
CA LEU A 396 -1.71 -22.30 12.41
C LEU A 396 -1.52 -23.04 11.08
N GLU A 397 -2.08 -24.23 10.94
CA GLU A 397 -2.06 -25.01 9.69
C GLU A 397 -2.74 -24.23 8.53
N MET A 398 -3.87 -23.58 8.80
CA MET A 398 -4.53 -22.69 7.83
C MET A 398 -3.64 -21.50 7.45
N ALA A 399 -3.04 -20.83 8.43
CA ALA A 399 -2.15 -19.70 8.17
C ALA A 399 -0.90 -20.10 7.38
N GLN A 400 -0.32 -21.28 7.65
CA GLN A 400 0.80 -21.87 6.90
C GLN A 400 0.42 -22.20 5.45
N SER A 401 -0.77 -22.79 5.27
CA SER A 401 -1.31 -23.06 3.93
C SER A 401 -1.52 -21.77 3.14
N ASN A 402 -2.10 -20.75 3.76
CA ASN A 402 -2.32 -19.44 3.14
C ASN A 402 -1.00 -18.74 2.80
N ALA A 403 0.01 -18.79 3.69
CA ALA A 403 1.34 -18.27 3.41
C ALA A 403 1.95 -18.93 2.16
N GLY A 404 1.84 -20.27 2.05
CA GLY A 404 2.32 -21.03 0.88
C GLY A 404 1.61 -20.66 -0.41
N LEU A 405 0.28 -20.57 -0.39
CA LEU A 405 -0.53 -20.17 -1.55
C LEU A 405 -0.20 -18.74 -2.02
N GLN A 406 -0.07 -17.81 -1.09
CA GLN A 406 0.26 -16.42 -1.42
C GLN A 406 1.68 -16.27 -1.98
N LEU A 407 2.64 -17.05 -1.43
CA LEU A 407 4.01 -17.08 -1.93
C LEU A 407 4.07 -17.68 -3.34
N ALA A 408 3.39 -18.81 -3.57
CA ALA A 408 3.31 -19.45 -4.88
C ALA A 408 2.69 -18.50 -5.93
N ARG A 409 1.63 -17.75 -5.55
CA ARG A 409 1.02 -16.74 -6.40
C ARG A 409 2.00 -15.61 -6.75
N LEU A 410 2.75 -15.09 -5.77
CA LEU A 410 3.76 -14.04 -5.99
C LEU A 410 4.81 -14.52 -6.99
N LEU A 411 5.36 -15.74 -6.81
CA LEU A 411 6.37 -16.31 -7.69
C LEU A 411 5.84 -16.54 -9.11
N ALA A 412 4.60 -17.01 -9.24
CA ALA A 412 3.95 -17.19 -10.54
C ALA A 412 3.72 -15.84 -11.25
N GLU A 413 3.32 -14.81 -10.51
CA GLU A 413 3.16 -13.45 -11.04
C GLU A 413 4.51 -12.87 -11.51
N GLU A 414 5.59 -13.01 -10.73
CA GLU A 414 6.93 -12.54 -11.09
C GLU A 414 7.45 -13.29 -12.32
N GLY A 415 7.32 -14.62 -12.38
CA GLY A 415 7.69 -15.40 -13.55
C GLY A 415 6.88 -15.05 -14.82
N SER A 416 5.59 -14.80 -14.66
CA SER A 416 4.72 -14.37 -15.75
C SER A 416 5.12 -12.98 -16.28
N GLN A 417 5.48 -12.03 -15.42
CA GLN A 417 5.91 -10.68 -15.84
C GLN A 417 7.25 -10.72 -16.58
N GLN A 418 8.20 -11.53 -16.13
CA GLN A 418 9.47 -11.74 -16.83
C GLN A 418 9.25 -12.35 -18.23
N ALA A 419 8.38 -13.37 -18.32
CA ALA A 419 8.02 -13.96 -19.60
C ALA A 419 7.37 -12.96 -20.56
N ARG A 420 6.48 -12.09 -20.05
CA ARG A 420 5.87 -11.03 -20.85
C ARG A 420 6.89 -9.99 -21.32
N SER A 421 7.81 -9.56 -20.45
CA SER A 421 8.88 -8.63 -20.82
C SER A 421 9.80 -9.22 -21.89
N ARG A 422 10.14 -10.50 -21.76
CA ARG A 422 10.94 -11.22 -22.76
C ARG A 422 10.23 -11.31 -24.10
N ALA A 423 8.96 -11.73 -24.11
CA ALA A 423 8.17 -11.82 -25.34
C ALA A 423 8.03 -10.45 -26.05
N LEU A 424 7.91 -9.35 -25.28
CA LEU A 424 7.88 -8.01 -25.87
C LEU A 424 9.25 -7.63 -26.45
N ALA A 425 10.34 -7.91 -25.75
CA ALA A 425 11.68 -7.62 -26.24
C ALA A 425 11.99 -8.42 -27.52
N GLU A 426 11.64 -9.69 -27.58
CA GLU A 426 11.77 -10.54 -28.78
C GLU A 426 10.92 -10.01 -29.94
N ALA A 427 9.67 -9.60 -29.69
CA ALA A 427 8.78 -9.06 -30.72
C ALA A 427 9.26 -7.71 -31.29
N LEU A 428 10.03 -6.96 -30.53
CA LEU A 428 10.58 -5.64 -30.90
C LEU A 428 12.06 -5.66 -31.23
N ASP A 429 12.69 -6.84 -31.22
CA ASP A 429 14.13 -7.03 -31.43
C ASP A 429 15.01 -6.20 -30.48
N LEU A 430 14.61 -6.12 -29.20
CA LEU A 430 15.37 -5.40 -28.18
C LEU A 430 16.50 -6.29 -27.62
N PRO A 431 17.63 -5.71 -27.16
CA PRO A 431 18.70 -6.48 -26.52
C PRO A 431 18.21 -7.25 -25.27
N VAL A 432 18.40 -8.58 -25.27
CA VAL A 432 17.92 -9.47 -24.19
C VAL A 432 18.63 -9.21 -22.86
N ASP A 433 19.90 -8.75 -22.92
CA ASP A 433 20.71 -8.47 -21.71
C ASP A 433 20.18 -7.31 -20.86
N ALA A 434 19.29 -6.49 -21.42
CA ALA A 434 18.73 -5.30 -20.76
C ALA A 434 17.33 -5.53 -20.13
N LEU A 435 16.78 -6.75 -20.14
CA LEU A 435 15.39 -7.01 -19.72
C LEU A 435 15.08 -6.60 -18.28
N GLU A 436 16.01 -6.79 -17.34
CA GLU A 436 15.81 -6.38 -15.95
C GLU A 436 15.74 -4.86 -15.79
N THR A 437 16.40 -4.13 -16.66
CA THR A 437 16.44 -2.68 -16.67
C THR A 437 15.48 -2.05 -17.66
N LEU A 438 14.68 -2.87 -18.37
CA LEU A 438 13.70 -2.41 -19.36
C LEU A 438 12.73 -1.41 -18.73
N ARG A 439 12.75 -0.17 -19.27
CA ARG A 439 11.88 0.92 -18.82
C ARG A 439 10.92 1.32 -19.92
N ILE A 440 9.64 1.23 -19.64
CA ILE A 440 8.57 1.60 -20.57
C ILE A 440 7.75 2.72 -19.92
N GLU A 441 7.56 3.82 -20.64
CA GLU A 441 6.65 4.90 -20.24
C GLU A 441 5.44 4.91 -21.18
N CYS A 442 4.23 5.00 -20.64
CA CYS A 442 3.01 5.04 -21.43
C CYS A 442 2.24 6.32 -21.15
N PHE A 443 1.81 6.98 -22.23
CA PHE A 443 1.06 8.22 -22.20
C PHE A 443 -0.38 8.00 -22.65
N ASP A 444 -1.33 8.54 -21.86
CA ASP A 444 -2.75 8.59 -22.18
C ASP A 444 -3.27 10.02 -22.04
N ILE A 445 -4.04 10.48 -23.02
CA ILE A 445 -4.70 11.79 -23.02
C ILE A 445 -6.18 11.59 -22.69
N SER A 446 -6.63 12.28 -21.68
CA SER A 446 -8.02 12.18 -21.22
C SER A 446 -8.67 13.55 -21.11
N HIS A 447 -9.89 13.66 -21.65
CA HIS A 447 -10.70 14.88 -21.61
C HIS A 447 -11.83 14.77 -20.59
N THR A 448 -12.00 15.81 -19.82
CA THR A 448 -13.24 16.03 -19.06
C THR A 448 -14.20 16.78 -19.94
N ALA A 449 -15.41 16.27 -20.14
CA ALA A 449 -16.43 16.96 -20.94
C ALA A 449 -16.57 18.43 -20.52
N GLY A 450 -15.86 19.32 -21.22
CA GLY A 450 -15.97 20.78 -21.13
C GLY A 450 -14.99 21.54 -20.22
N GLU A 451 -14.09 20.87 -19.41
CA GLU A 451 -13.41 21.65 -18.37
C GLU A 451 -11.88 21.56 -18.30
N ALA A 452 -11.24 20.47 -18.66
CA ALA A 452 -9.78 20.38 -18.64
C ALA A 452 -9.27 19.14 -19.38
N THR A 453 -8.17 19.29 -20.13
CA THR A 453 -7.41 18.19 -20.69
C THR A 453 -6.31 17.81 -19.71
N GLN A 454 -6.17 16.52 -19.44
CA GLN A 454 -5.14 15.97 -18.58
C GLN A 454 -4.40 14.85 -19.30
N ALA A 455 -3.07 14.90 -19.27
CA ALA A 455 -2.25 13.79 -19.72
C ALA A 455 -1.72 13.00 -18.51
N SER A 456 -1.67 11.69 -18.64
CA SER A 456 -1.08 10.79 -17.66
C SER A 456 0.14 10.08 -18.24
N CYS A 457 1.17 9.88 -17.41
CA CYS A 457 2.33 9.06 -17.72
C CYS A 457 2.45 8.01 -16.64
N VAL A 458 2.45 6.73 -17.03
CA VAL A 458 2.76 5.60 -16.16
C VAL A 458 4.09 4.99 -16.55
N VAL A 459 4.75 4.34 -15.59
CA VAL A 459 6.09 3.79 -15.75
C VAL A 459 6.07 2.31 -15.39
N PHE A 460 6.59 1.48 -16.30
CA PHE A 460 6.91 0.08 -16.08
C PHE A 460 8.43 -0.08 -16.05
N HIS A 461 8.98 -0.68 -15.00
CA HIS A 461 10.41 -0.88 -14.82
C HIS A 461 10.64 -2.05 -13.85
N HIS A 462 11.75 -2.80 -14.02
CA HIS A 462 12.04 -3.99 -13.22
C HIS A 462 10.85 -4.98 -13.16
N HIS A 463 10.26 -5.25 -14.32
CA HIS A 463 9.11 -6.15 -14.49
C HIS A 463 7.86 -5.76 -13.67
N LYS A 464 7.75 -4.50 -13.22
CA LYS A 464 6.62 -4.02 -12.38
C LYS A 464 6.21 -2.59 -12.75
N MET A 465 4.94 -2.29 -12.54
CA MET A 465 4.44 -0.91 -12.61
C MET A 465 4.96 -0.09 -11.42
N GLN A 466 5.63 1.03 -11.68
CA GLN A 466 6.27 1.90 -10.69
C GLN A 466 5.36 3.09 -10.33
N SER A 467 4.38 2.88 -9.47
CA SER A 467 3.38 3.90 -9.13
C SER A 467 3.94 5.17 -8.51
N ALA A 468 5.11 5.12 -7.87
CA ALA A 468 5.83 6.28 -7.33
C ALA A 468 6.35 7.22 -8.44
N GLU A 469 6.58 6.68 -9.63
CA GLU A 469 7.08 7.42 -10.78
C GLU A 469 5.98 7.93 -11.72
N TYR A 470 4.72 7.62 -11.46
CA TYR A 470 3.60 8.10 -12.26
C TYR A 470 3.48 9.61 -12.16
N ARG A 471 3.13 10.25 -13.28
CA ARG A 471 2.96 11.71 -13.36
C ARG A 471 1.66 12.06 -14.06
N ARG A 472 1.05 13.13 -13.61
CA ARG A 472 -0.10 13.79 -14.25
C ARG A 472 0.31 15.18 -14.68
N TYR A 473 -0.07 15.52 -15.89
CA TYR A 473 0.20 16.81 -16.49
C TYR A 473 -1.13 17.49 -16.79
N ARG A 474 -1.33 18.64 -16.20
CA ARG A 474 -2.41 19.52 -16.60
C ARG A 474 -2.02 20.17 -17.92
N ILE A 475 -2.88 20.10 -18.92
CA ILE A 475 -2.69 20.66 -20.24
C ILE A 475 -3.53 21.94 -20.32
N ASP A 476 -2.89 23.05 -20.54
CA ASP A 476 -3.51 24.38 -20.63
C ASP A 476 -3.22 24.95 -22.03
N ASP A 477 -4.00 25.96 -22.43
CA ASP A 477 -3.80 26.73 -23.67
C ASP A 477 -3.90 25.93 -24.96
N ILE A 478 -4.74 24.89 -25.00
CA ILE A 478 -5.09 24.14 -26.19
C ILE A 478 -6.57 24.19 -26.51
N THR A 479 -6.94 23.96 -27.77
CA THR A 479 -8.34 23.79 -28.13
C THR A 479 -8.93 22.56 -27.41
N PRO A 480 -10.09 22.67 -26.75
CA PRO A 480 -10.72 21.52 -26.11
C PRO A 480 -10.95 20.38 -27.09
N GLY A 481 -10.43 19.17 -26.75
CA GLY A 481 -10.51 17.99 -27.61
C GLY A 481 -9.34 17.81 -28.60
N ASP A 482 -8.33 18.66 -28.55
CA ASP A 482 -7.13 18.53 -29.35
C ASP A 482 -6.10 17.59 -28.67
N ASP A 483 -6.23 16.28 -28.93
CA ASP A 483 -5.32 15.25 -28.41
C ASP A 483 -3.89 15.42 -28.92
N TYR A 484 -3.71 16.01 -30.12
CA TYR A 484 -2.41 16.17 -30.73
C TYR A 484 -1.62 17.28 -30.03
N ALA A 485 -2.22 18.43 -29.81
CA ALA A 485 -1.59 19.50 -29.05
C ALA A 485 -1.30 19.08 -27.60
N ALA A 486 -2.20 18.30 -26.98
CA ALA A 486 -2.01 17.75 -25.64
C ALA A 486 -0.81 16.79 -25.59
N MET A 487 -0.70 15.87 -26.55
CA MET A 487 0.43 14.93 -26.65
C MET A 487 1.75 15.69 -26.85
N ARG A 488 1.77 16.68 -27.72
CA ARG A 488 2.96 17.54 -27.93
C ARG A 488 3.39 18.21 -26.62
N GLN A 489 2.45 18.84 -25.91
CA GLN A 489 2.77 19.57 -24.69
C GLN A 489 3.30 18.64 -23.57
N VAL A 490 2.72 17.45 -23.39
CA VAL A 490 3.18 16.52 -22.35
C VAL A 490 4.57 15.97 -22.65
N LEU A 491 4.85 15.59 -23.90
CA LEU A 491 6.15 15.04 -24.28
C LEU A 491 7.27 16.08 -24.16
N LEU A 492 7.03 17.32 -24.59
CA LEU A 492 7.97 18.44 -24.40
C LEU A 492 8.25 18.69 -22.91
N ARG A 493 7.22 18.68 -22.06
CA ARG A 493 7.38 18.87 -20.60
C ARG A 493 8.08 17.69 -19.94
N ARG A 494 7.92 16.46 -20.46
CA ARG A 494 8.55 15.26 -19.90
C ARG A 494 9.99 15.15 -20.30
N TYR A 495 10.31 15.34 -21.57
CA TYR A 495 11.62 15.02 -22.14
C TYR A 495 12.48 16.24 -22.47
N GLY A 496 11.93 17.47 -22.53
CA GLY A 496 12.69 18.67 -22.93
C GLY A 496 13.95 18.88 -22.09
N LYS A 497 13.80 18.95 -20.75
CA LYS A 497 14.96 19.11 -19.85
C LYS A 497 15.95 17.95 -19.88
N LEU A 498 15.46 16.74 -20.16
CA LEU A 498 16.30 15.56 -20.26
C LEU A 498 17.10 15.58 -21.55
N ALA A 499 16.48 16.00 -22.66
CA ALA A 499 17.15 16.15 -23.93
C ALA A 499 18.25 17.24 -23.89
N GLU A 500 17.96 18.39 -23.28
CA GLU A 500 18.95 19.45 -23.02
C GLU A 500 20.15 18.90 -22.23
N ALA A 501 19.89 18.20 -21.13
CA ALA A 501 20.94 17.63 -20.29
C ALA A 501 21.77 16.54 -20.99
N LEU A 502 21.18 15.77 -21.92
CA LEU A 502 21.88 14.79 -22.73
C LEU A 502 22.74 15.46 -23.79
N GLN A 503 22.28 16.55 -24.42
CA GLN A 503 23.03 17.33 -25.36
C GLN A 503 24.25 18.00 -24.68
N ASP A 504 24.05 18.57 -23.48
CA ASP A 504 25.14 19.14 -22.67
C ASP A 504 26.17 18.09 -22.27
N ALA A 505 25.70 16.88 -21.90
CA ALA A 505 26.57 15.77 -21.57
C ALA A 505 27.40 15.26 -22.77
N GLN A 506 26.82 15.24 -23.97
CA GLN A 506 27.54 14.92 -25.19
C GLN A 506 28.60 15.97 -25.51
N ALA A 507 28.32 17.24 -25.24
CA ALA A 507 29.26 18.33 -25.47
C ALA A 507 30.40 18.37 -24.42
N SER A 508 30.11 18.02 -23.16
CA SER A 508 31.04 18.10 -22.04
C SER A 508 31.73 16.79 -21.66
N GLY A 509 31.29 15.66 -22.20
CA GLY A 509 31.81 14.32 -21.89
C GLY A 509 31.44 13.79 -20.49
N GLN A 510 30.59 14.50 -19.73
CA GLN A 510 30.15 14.09 -18.40
C GLN A 510 28.64 14.25 -18.23
N LEU A 511 27.95 13.18 -17.85
CA LEU A 511 26.56 13.25 -17.39
C LEU A 511 26.50 13.85 -15.98
N ALA A 512 25.72 14.91 -15.81
CA ALA A 512 25.49 15.51 -14.49
C ALA A 512 24.82 14.50 -13.55
N ALA A 513 25.29 14.39 -12.31
CA ALA A 513 24.70 13.53 -11.29
C ALA A 513 23.23 13.93 -11.05
N GLY A 514 22.30 12.98 -11.24
CA GLY A 514 20.86 13.23 -11.09
C GLY A 514 20.10 13.46 -12.41
N THR A 515 20.75 13.40 -13.55
CA THR A 515 20.08 13.40 -14.87
C THR A 515 19.23 12.13 -14.99
N GLY A 516 17.90 12.28 -15.19
CA GLY A 516 17.00 11.15 -15.38
C GLY A 516 17.42 10.29 -16.60
N ARG A 517 17.05 9.00 -16.57
CA ARG A 517 17.28 8.09 -17.71
C ARG A 517 16.12 8.19 -18.70
N LEU A 518 16.41 8.20 -19.99
CA LEU A 518 15.40 7.98 -21.04
C LEU A 518 14.78 6.59 -20.89
N PRO A 519 13.49 6.42 -21.19
CA PRO A 519 12.89 5.10 -21.31
C PRO A 519 13.46 4.35 -22.53
N ASP A 520 13.42 3.03 -22.45
CA ASP A 520 13.77 2.18 -23.59
C ASP A 520 12.61 2.11 -24.60
N LEU A 521 11.36 2.36 -24.12
CA LEU A 521 10.17 2.45 -24.96
C LEU A 521 9.20 3.52 -24.43
N VAL A 522 8.61 4.27 -25.37
CA VAL A 522 7.51 5.22 -25.12
C VAL A 522 6.26 4.72 -25.84
N LEU A 523 5.31 4.24 -25.07
CA LEU A 523 4.01 3.81 -25.58
C LEU A 523 3.04 5.01 -25.62
N VAL A 524 2.41 5.19 -26.76
CA VAL A 524 1.37 6.20 -26.98
C VAL A 524 0.03 5.47 -27.19
N ASP A 525 -0.95 5.70 -26.30
CA ASP A 525 -2.29 5.13 -26.48
C ASP A 525 -3.05 5.91 -27.55
N GLY A 526 -2.77 5.54 -28.80
CA GLY A 526 -3.38 6.20 -29.95
C GLY A 526 -2.83 5.74 -31.29
N GLY A 527 -3.56 6.10 -32.36
CA GLY A 527 -3.22 5.73 -33.71
C GLY A 527 -2.16 6.64 -34.38
N LYS A 528 -1.99 6.49 -35.70
CA LYS A 528 -0.99 7.15 -36.53
C LYS A 528 -0.83 8.67 -36.27
N GLY A 529 -1.91 9.39 -35.98
CA GLY A 529 -1.87 10.84 -35.76
C GLY A 529 -1.15 11.23 -34.48
N GLN A 530 -1.39 10.51 -33.36
CA GLN A 530 -0.69 10.77 -32.10
C GLN A 530 0.77 10.34 -32.15
N VAL A 531 1.06 9.24 -32.87
CA VAL A 531 2.45 8.80 -33.16
C VAL A 531 3.19 9.83 -33.99
N ALA A 532 2.56 10.40 -35.03
CA ALA A 532 3.16 11.45 -35.87
C ALA A 532 3.50 12.70 -35.02
N MET A 533 2.65 13.08 -34.08
CA MET A 533 2.93 14.18 -33.16
C MET A 533 4.08 13.88 -32.19
N ALA A 534 4.10 12.65 -31.64
CA ALA A 534 5.22 12.21 -30.80
C ALA A 534 6.54 12.19 -31.56
N ARG A 535 6.51 11.76 -32.83
CA ARG A 535 7.66 11.81 -33.76
C ARG A 535 8.17 13.24 -33.92
N GLU A 536 7.30 14.20 -34.25
CA GLU A 536 7.66 15.60 -34.42
C GLU A 536 8.37 16.17 -33.18
N VAL A 537 7.89 15.84 -31.98
CA VAL A 537 8.52 16.28 -30.74
C VAL A 537 9.90 15.67 -30.55
N PHE A 538 10.07 14.36 -30.80
CA PHE A 538 11.34 13.68 -30.65
C PHE A 538 12.36 14.16 -31.69
N GLU A 539 11.94 14.42 -32.93
CA GLU A 539 12.78 15.08 -33.97
C GLU A 539 13.23 16.47 -33.47
N GLN A 540 12.32 17.27 -32.91
CA GLN A 540 12.64 18.59 -32.36
C GLN A 540 13.64 18.51 -31.19
N LEU A 541 13.55 17.50 -30.35
CA LEU A 541 14.43 17.29 -29.20
C LEU A 541 15.73 16.56 -29.53
N GLY A 542 15.89 16.06 -30.74
CA GLY A 542 17.04 15.26 -31.16
C GLY A 542 17.11 13.89 -30.49
N LEU A 543 15.95 13.30 -30.17
CA LEU A 543 15.83 11.99 -29.52
C LEU A 543 15.57 10.88 -30.54
N ASP A 544 15.93 9.64 -30.19
CA ASP A 544 15.76 8.48 -31.06
C ASP A 544 14.28 8.15 -31.28
N LEU A 545 13.87 8.11 -32.57
CA LEU A 545 12.49 7.80 -32.97
C LEU A 545 12.10 6.33 -32.76
N SER A 546 13.08 5.42 -32.69
CA SER A 546 12.86 4.01 -32.48
C SER A 546 12.22 3.70 -31.11
N LEU A 547 12.33 4.66 -30.17
CA LEU A 547 11.74 4.54 -28.81
C LEU A 547 10.21 4.68 -28.80
N ILE A 548 9.61 5.30 -29.86
CA ILE A 548 8.18 5.62 -29.88
C ILE A 548 7.39 4.52 -30.58
N ILE A 549 6.40 4.01 -29.82
CA ILE A 549 5.47 2.98 -30.32
C ILE A 549 4.04 3.42 -30.01
N GLY A 550 3.23 3.53 -31.05
CA GLY A 550 1.78 3.70 -30.91
C GLY A 550 1.08 2.37 -30.79
N VAL A 551 0.08 2.32 -29.94
CA VAL A 551 -0.80 1.17 -29.79
C VAL A 551 -2.13 1.48 -30.46
N GLU A 552 -2.30 0.97 -31.69
CA GLU A 552 -3.51 1.17 -32.49
C GLU A 552 -4.51 0.04 -32.25
N LYS A 553 -5.79 0.36 -32.09
CA LYS A 553 -6.84 -0.64 -32.04
C LYS A 553 -7.06 -1.18 -33.44
N GLY A 554 -6.88 -2.48 -33.63
CA GLY A 554 -7.06 -3.15 -34.91
C GLY A 554 -8.48 -3.04 -35.49
N GLU A 555 -8.71 -3.61 -36.65
CA GLU A 555 -9.98 -3.54 -37.38
C GLU A 555 -11.20 -3.90 -36.49
N GLY A 556 -12.20 -3.02 -36.50
CA GLY A 556 -13.42 -3.18 -35.71
C GLY A 556 -13.29 -2.82 -34.24
N ARG A 557 -12.21 -2.22 -33.76
CA ARG A 557 -11.94 -1.82 -32.37
C ARG A 557 -12.08 -2.98 -31.34
N LYS A 558 -11.82 -4.20 -31.77
CA LYS A 558 -11.88 -5.37 -30.89
C LYS A 558 -10.61 -5.47 -30.06
N VAL A 559 -10.77 -5.73 -28.78
CA VAL A 559 -9.69 -6.03 -27.82
C VAL A 559 -8.97 -7.31 -28.26
N GLY A 560 -7.63 -7.30 -28.29
CA GLY A 560 -6.80 -8.44 -28.70
C GLY A 560 -6.37 -8.42 -30.17
N LEU A 561 -6.69 -7.34 -30.91
CA LEU A 561 -6.24 -7.10 -32.29
C LEU A 561 -5.43 -5.80 -32.38
N GLU A 562 -4.75 -5.42 -31.31
CA GLU A 562 -3.91 -4.23 -31.28
C GLU A 562 -2.69 -4.41 -32.18
N GLU A 563 -2.35 -3.36 -32.92
CA GLU A 563 -1.18 -3.26 -33.78
C GLU A 563 -0.21 -2.24 -33.20
N LEU A 564 1.08 -2.56 -33.27
CA LEU A 564 2.13 -1.64 -32.89
C LEU A 564 2.57 -0.82 -34.12
N VAL A 565 2.51 0.50 -33.99
CA VAL A 565 2.88 1.47 -35.01
C VAL A 565 4.15 2.20 -34.59
N PHE A 566 5.16 2.21 -35.44
CA PHE A 566 6.47 2.79 -35.12
C PHE A 566 6.61 4.21 -35.71
N ALA A 567 7.25 5.10 -34.95
CA ALA A 567 7.51 6.46 -35.40
C ALA A 567 8.68 6.56 -36.40
N ASP A 568 9.60 5.59 -36.40
CA ASP A 568 10.75 5.53 -37.29
C ASP A 568 10.42 5.03 -38.71
N GLY A 569 9.16 4.64 -38.95
CA GLY A 569 8.69 4.21 -40.25
C GLY A 569 8.83 2.71 -40.54
N ARG A 570 9.24 1.90 -39.57
CA ARG A 570 9.18 0.43 -39.69
C ARG A 570 7.74 -0.04 -39.93
N ASP A 571 7.61 -1.23 -40.50
CA ASP A 571 6.32 -1.88 -40.70
C ASP A 571 5.63 -2.12 -39.36
N LYS A 572 4.31 -2.08 -39.36
CA LYS A 572 3.48 -2.41 -38.18
C LYS A 572 3.73 -3.84 -37.75
N VAL A 573 3.76 -4.06 -36.43
CA VAL A 573 3.86 -5.38 -35.84
C VAL A 573 2.51 -5.78 -35.19
N TYR A 574 2.04 -6.93 -35.62
CA TYR A 574 0.86 -7.58 -34.99
C TYR A 574 1.33 -8.63 -33.99
N LEU A 575 1.04 -8.39 -32.69
CA LEU A 575 1.54 -9.24 -31.61
C LEU A 575 0.79 -10.58 -31.46
N GLY A 576 -0.38 -10.72 -32.09
CA GLY A 576 -1.22 -11.92 -31.93
C GLY A 576 -2.06 -11.91 -30.66
N LYS A 577 -3.25 -12.50 -30.76
CA LYS A 577 -4.30 -12.40 -29.73
C LYS A 577 -3.92 -13.00 -28.38
N ASP A 578 -3.12 -14.06 -28.35
CA ASP A 578 -2.71 -14.79 -27.16
C ASP A 578 -1.23 -14.53 -26.79
N SER A 579 -0.63 -13.50 -27.37
CA SER A 579 0.79 -13.17 -27.13
C SER A 579 1.01 -12.61 -25.73
N ALA A 580 2.04 -13.11 -25.04
CA ALA A 580 2.48 -12.55 -23.77
C ALA A 580 2.96 -11.09 -23.90
N ALA A 581 3.52 -10.71 -25.06
CA ALA A 581 3.90 -9.33 -25.40
C ALA A 581 2.67 -8.41 -25.42
N LEU A 582 1.59 -8.83 -26.10
CA LEU A 582 0.35 -8.06 -26.14
C LEU A 582 -0.27 -7.90 -24.75
N MET A 583 -0.22 -8.94 -23.92
CA MET A 583 -0.69 -8.85 -22.53
C MET A 583 0.07 -7.79 -21.72
N LEU A 584 1.39 -7.62 -21.93
CA LEU A 584 2.17 -6.57 -21.26
C LEU A 584 1.79 -5.19 -21.76
N VAL A 585 1.71 -4.99 -23.07
CA VAL A 585 1.32 -3.71 -23.68
C VAL A 585 -0.08 -3.29 -23.22
N ALA A 586 -1.05 -4.24 -23.22
CA ALA A 586 -2.39 -4.00 -22.75
C ALA A 586 -2.41 -3.64 -21.25
N GLN A 587 -1.65 -4.35 -20.41
CA GLN A 587 -1.53 -4.07 -18.98
C GLN A 587 -1.02 -2.64 -18.71
N ILE A 588 0.02 -2.22 -19.41
CA ILE A 588 0.62 -0.88 -19.24
C ILE A 588 -0.35 0.20 -19.72
N ARG A 589 -1.00 0.00 -20.87
CA ARG A 589 -2.01 0.90 -21.42
C ARG A 589 -3.23 1.04 -20.51
N ASP A 590 -3.80 -0.07 -20.05
CA ASP A 590 -4.97 -0.07 -19.16
C ASP A 590 -4.65 0.62 -17.84
N GLU A 591 -3.42 0.49 -17.33
CA GLU A 591 -2.95 1.20 -16.15
C GLU A 591 -2.84 2.71 -16.40
N ALA A 592 -2.35 3.15 -17.57
CA ALA A 592 -2.32 4.57 -17.96
C ALA A 592 -3.74 5.15 -17.97
N HIS A 593 -4.67 4.45 -18.59
CA HIS A 593 -6.07 4.83 -18.66
C HIS A 593 -6.73 4.84 -17.26
N ARG A 594 -6.51 3.81 -16.43
CA ARG A 594 -6.98 3.75 -15.04
C ARG A 594 -6.46 4.92 -14.22
N PHE A 595 -5.18 5.27 -14.37
CA PHE A 595 -4.55 6.36 -13.64
C PHE A 595 -5.12 7.71 -14.06
N ALA A 596 -5.38 7.94 -15.35
CA ALA A 596 -6.05 9.12 -15.89
C ALA A 596 -7.47 9.28 -15.32
N ILE A 597 -8.31 8.23 -15.40
CA ILE A 597 -9.69 8.24 -14.87
C ILE A 597 -9.72 8.55 -13.37
N THR A 598 -8.80 7.97 -12.61
CA THR A 598 -8.73 8.20 -11.15
C THR A 598 -8.42 9.66 -10.82
N GLY A 599 -7.54 10.31 -11.62
CA GLY A 599 -7.24 11.72 -11.51
C GLY A 599 -8.46 12.62 -11.78
N MET A 600 -9.17 12.33 -12.84
CA MET A 600 -10.40 13.06 -13.20
C MET A 600 -11.49 12.92 -12.13
N ARG A 601 -11.69 11.72 -11.57
CA ARG A 601 -12.65 11.51 -10.47
C ARG A 601 -12.29 12.29 -9.22
N ALA A 602 -11.02 12.33 -8.85
CA ALA A 602 -10.52 13.11 -7.71
C ALA A 602 -10.70 14.62 -7.94
N GLN A 603 -10.44 15.11 -9.15
CA GLN A 603 -10.64 16.50 -9.53
C GLN A 603 -12.14 16.89 -9.53
N ARG A 604 -13.01 16.03 -10.09
CA ARG A 604 -14.47 16.21 -10.02
C ARG A 604 -15.00 16.21 -8.58
N ALA A 605 -14.46 15.37 -7.71
CA ALA A 605 -14.82 15.36 -6.29
C ALA A 605 -14.39 16.66 -5.60
N LYS A 606 -13.22 17.20 -5.95
CA LYS A 606 -12.71 18.48 -5.44
C LYS A 606 -13.55 19.67 -5.93
N VAL A 607 -13.93 19.67 -7.22
CA VAL A 607 -14.84 20.67 -7.81
C VAL A 607 -16.23 20.58 -7.18
N ARG A 608 -16.71 19.37 -6.84
CA ARG A 608 -17.98 19.18 -6.12
C ARG A 608 -17.92 19.68 -4.68
N LEU A 609 -16.78 19.56 -4.00
CA LEU A 609 -16.57 20.10 -2.65
C LEU A 609 -16.47 21.63 -2.66
N ASP A 610 -15.81 22.22 -3.66
CA ASP A 610 -15.81 23.67 -3.88
C ASP A 610 -17.18 24.19 -4.38
N GLY A 611 -17.98 23.33 -5.03
CA GLY A 611 -19.35 23.61 -5.46
C GLY A 611 -20.39 23.73 -4.33
N GLY A 612 -20.08 23.23 -3.14
CA GLY A 612 -20.94 23.33 -1.95
C GLY A 612 -21.24 24.78 -1.54
N LYS A 613 -20.30 25.68 -1.70
CA LYS A 613 -20.52 27.11 -1.36
C LYS A 613 -21.66 27.77 -2.13
N LEU A 614 -21.88 27.42 -3.40
CA LEU A 614 -23.01 27.95 -4.17
C LEU A 614 -24.35 27.31 -3.76
N GLU A 615 -24.38 26.07 -3.29
CA GLU A 615 -25.60 25.39 -2.84
C GLU A 615 -26.04 25.84 -1.44
N GLU A 616 -25.12 26.37 -0.64
CA GLU A 616 -25.38 26.91 0.70
C GLU A 616 -26.03 28.29 0.64
N ILE A 617 -26.04 28.97 -0.54
CA ILE A 617 -26.62 30.31 -0.71
C ILE A 617 -28.14 30.17 -0.86
N PRO A 618 -28.93 30.79 0.03
CA PRO A 618 -30.38 30.76 -0.06
C PRO A 618 -30.88 31.31 -1.43
N GLY A 619 -31.67 30.50 -2.12
CA GLY A 619 -32.18 30.84 -3.43
C GLY A 619 -31.39 30.31 -4.64
N VAL A 620 -30.23 29.71 -4.44
CA VAL A 620 -29.45 29.04 -5.48
C VAL A 620 -29.79 27.56 -5.52
N GLY A 621 -30.85 27.22 -6.24
CA GLY A 621 -31.18 25.78 -6.49
C GLY A 621 -30.38 25.17 -7.64
N PRO A 622 -30.49 23.84 -7.85
CA PRO A 622 -29.69 23.07 -8.84
C PRO A 622 -29.72 23.64 -10.26
N ARG A 623 -30.85 24.16 -10.70
CA ARG A 623 -31.02 24.74 -12.04
C ARG A 623 -30.29 26.11 -12.19
N ARG A 624 -30.37 26.96 -11.19
CA ARG A 624 -29.65 28.26 -11.19
C ARG A 624 -28.15 28.05 -11.08
N ARG A 625 -27.73 27.13 -10.24
CA ARG A 625 -26.32 26.72 -10.13
C ARG A 625 -25.77 26.22 -11.47
N ALA A 626 -26.47 25.32 -12.17
CA ALA A 626 -26.01 24.79 -13.46
C ALA A 626 -25.81 25.93 -14.48
N ARG A 627 -26.73 26.89 -14.54
CA ARG A 627 -26.64 28.06 -15.43
C ARG A 627 -25.48 28.98 -15.06
N LEU A 628 -25.28 29.27 -13.76
CA LEU A 628 -24.13 30.05 -13.27
C LEU A 628 -22.81 29.42 -13.66
N LEU A 629 -22.65 28.12 -13.39
CA LEU A 629 -21.43 27.37 -13.72
C LEU A 629 -21.21 27.29 -15.23
N GLN A 630 -22.26 27.12 -16.02
CA GLN A 630 -22.20 27.10 -17.49
C GLN A 630 -21.79 28.45 -18.06
N ARG A 631 -22.32 29.56 -17.49
CA ARG A 631 -22.04 30.93 -17.97
C ARG A 631 -20.62 31.38 -17.63
N PHE A 632 -20.13 31.07 -16.44
CA PHE A 632 -18.86 31.56 -15.91
C PHE A 632 -17.74 30.51 -15.86
N GLY A 633 -17.95 29.28 -16.40
CA GLY A 633 -16.93 28.24 -16.51
C GLY A 633 -16.50 27.61 -15.17
N GLY A 634 -17.27 27.81 -14.07
CA GLY A 634 -16.97 27.25 -12.76
C GLY A 634 -17.20 28.23 -11.60
N VAL A 635 -17.10 27.72 -10.35
CA VAL A 635 -17.32 28.53 -9.13
C VAL A 635 -16.34 29.70 -9.04
N ARG A 636 -15.09 29.52 -9.47
CA ARG A 636 -14.10 30.61 -9.51
C ARG A 636 -14.49 31.73 -10.50
N GLY A 637 -15.04 31.36 -11.64
CA GLY A 637 -15.55 32.33 -12.61
C GLY A 637 -16.75 33.11 -12.06
N VAL A 638 -17.63 32.44 -11.31
CA VAL A 638 -18.73 33.11 -10.60
C VAL A 638 -18.20 34.06 -9.50
N ALA A 639 -17.17 33.65 -8.76
CA ALA A 639 -16.54 34.47 -7.72
C ALA A 639 -15.76 35.66 -8.31
N GLN A 640 -15.27 35.59 -9.53
CA GLN A 640 -14.60 36.71 -10.21
C GLN A 640 -15.54 37.65 -10.95
N ALA A 641 -16.79 37.22 -11.15
CA ALA A 641 -17.81 38.02 -11.85
C ALA A 641 -18.39 39.10 -10.94
N SER A 642 -18.73 40.25 -11.52
CA SER A 642 -19.46 41.31 -10.80
C SER A 642 -20.90 40.89 -10.49
N ALA A 643 -21.51 41.51 -9.48
CA ALA A 643 -22.94 41.28 -9.17
C ALA A 643 -23.84 41.57 -10.38
N GLU A 644 -23.45 42.54 -11.22
CA GLU A 644 -24.16 42.89 -12.45
C GLU A 644 -24.08 41.76 -13.48
N ASP A 645 -22.89 41.15 -13.66
CA ASP A 645 -22.71 40.02 -14.56
C ASP A 645 -23.46 38.76 -14.08
N ILE A 646 -23.46 38.52 -12.79
CA ILE A 646 -24.20 37.39 -12.17
C ILE A 646 -25.73 37.59 -12.40
N ALA A 647 -26.23 38.82 -12.34
CA ALA A 647 -27.64 39.14 -12.60
C ALA A 647 -28.04 38.92 -14.07
N THR A 648 -27.09 38.80 -15.02
CA THR A 648 -27.41 38.52 -16.44
C THR A 648 -27.80 37.05 -16.67
N VAL A 649 -27.61 36.17 -15.68
CA VAL A 649 -27.95 34.76 -15.78
C VAL A 649 -29.46 34.58 -15.64
N ASP A 650 -30.07 33.88 -16.61
CA ASP A 650 -31.50 33.66 -16.61
C ASP A 650 -31.99 32.96 -15.32
N GLY A 651 -32.97 33.61 -14.65
CA GLY A 651 -33.53 33.18 -13.38
C GLY A 651 -32.79 33.65 -12.13
N VAL A 652 -31.79 34.54 -12.25
CA VAL A 652 -31.10 35.18 -11.13
C VAL A 652 -31.57 36.66 -11.06
N SER A 653 -32.20 37.03 -9.96
CA SER A 653 -32.58 38.44 -9.71
C SER A 653 -31.37 39.26 -9.23
N LYS A 654 -31.42 40.60 -9.34
CA LYS A 654 -30.37 41.48 -8.83
C LYS A 654 -30.08 41.25 -7.34
N GLU A 655 -31.10 41.05 -6.51
CA GLU A 655 -30.97 40.77 -5.09
C GLU A 655 -30.29 39.45 -4.83
N LEU A 656 -30.60 38.42 -5.64
CA LEU A 656 -29.94 37.13 -5.54
C LEU A 656 -28.48 37.18 -6.04
N ALA A 657 -28.20 37.98 -7.07
CA ALA A 657 -26.84 38.19 -7.56
C ALA A 657 -25.96 38.89 -6.52
N ASP A 658 -26.50 39.90 -5.80
CA ASP A 658 -25.80 40.56 -4.67
C ASP A 658 -25.54 39.56 -3.52
N THR A 659 -26.49 38.68 -3.24
CA THR A 659 -26.34 37.65 -2.22
C THR A 659 -25.28 36.65 -2.60
N ILE A 660 -25.24 36.21 -3.87
CA ILE A 660 -24.19 35.32 -4.40
C ILE A 660 -22.82 35.98 -4.33
N TYR A 661 -22.73 37.22 -4.77
CA TYR A 661 -21.50 38.01 -4.74
C TYR A 661 -20.92 38.10 -3.31
N ARG A 662 -21.74 38.51 -2.32
CA ARG A 662 -21.33 38.62 -0.92
C ARG A 662 -20.95 37.28 -0.28
N ALA A 663 -21.58 36.19 -0.69
CA ALA A 663 -21.31 34.87 -0.12
C ALA A 663 -20.02 34.24 -0.68
N LEU A 664 -19.54 34.70 -1.83
CA LEU A 664 -18.33 34.21 -2.46
C LEU A 664 -17.10 35.09 -2.19
N HIS A 665 -17.29 36.33 -1.72
CA HIS A 665 -16.25 37.27 -1.30
C HIS A 665 -16.34 37.52 0.21
#